data_9751b2b68f1d3959074a3a2ae0782436
#
_entry.id   9751b2b68f1d3959074a3a2ae0782436
#
_cell.length_a   1.000
_cell.length_b   1.000
_cell.length_c   1.000
_cell.angle_alpha   90.00
_cell.angle_beta   90.00
_cell.angle_gamma   90.00
#
_symmetry.space_group_name_H-M   'P 1'
#
loop_
_entity.id
_entity.type
_entity.pdbx_description
1 polymer ?
#
loop_
_entity_poly.entity_id
_entity_poly.type
_entity_poly.pdbx_seq_one_letter_code
_entity_poly.pdbx_strand_id
1 'polypeptide(L)'
;MKGIIMAGGEGSRLRPLTADIPKPMVPVVNKPAIKHIVEHLHKYGVKDLAVTLFYLPQKIKKYLEEEYGDEIKFYIEDKPLGTAGSVKNARDFLNDIFIVMSGDVITDVNIKEAYEFHRKKGAKVTLILTRVDVPLEYGVVIVDEEGKIKKFLEKPSWGEVFSDTVNTGIYIIEPEILEFIPQDKPFDFSKDLFPMLLKNDIPMYGYITGGYWCDIGNTNQYITSHFDILEGRVDLGYKDKLLKGGKIIGKNVTISPEAKIIPPVIIGDNTIIEANAVVGPNAIIGKNNHIKQGSSLKNVVLWEEIIVDKNCELRGCVVCNRVRIGNNVRIFENSVIGESCKIKSFAEIKPEVKIWPYKIIDEGSVITKDVVWGNGRKPLTFGYRGIKGVFNEDITPQIAVEIGEVFGNIVNSSVLIGHDGDIVSQFISDLISFGLVSGGCEVLKANNTLLPTLRYGIKKNKCGGGIYVEEEEGNLRILFLDKEGCDIDRNLEKKIENKLRVYDIERVDGKNLKSIKEIDINNDYLNFLFEKRTAYKSFKIKPYNEKTKLLLEAIGKNEFFIAEESYDVGVLFYKNGEKVKLYDEKGREFDEDELEFIRMLIAKERGVKKFVLPFDSSKYLTEFAKEFAIETVSSKISHKDRMKTIVSKEGIEKDLQINLDFDGFSFLLDLLEYLQHTSQKLSSIKDSFPLRYRISKSIKCDWRDKGKIIRMLFEKADEGAEFLDGLKFNKEDSWVLVVPDYELPACNIYIEAPTKERAEELFSMYEKEIKNIIQN
;
A
#
# COMPACT_ATOMS: atom_id res chain seq x y z
N MET A 1 19.45 31.65 -1.46
CA MET A 1 18.79 30.31 -1.61
C MET A 1 17.77 30.41 -2.72
N LYS A 2 17.78 29.49 -3.67
CA LYS A 2 16.82 29.38 -4.76
C LYS A 2 15.68 28.44 -4.43
N GLY A 3 14.57 28.52 -5.16
CA GLY A 3 13.43 27.63 -4.97
C GLY A 3 13.09 26.87 -6.25
N ILE A 4 12.73 25.58 -6.12
CA ILE A 4 12.23 24.78 -7.22
C ILE A 4 10.96 24.04 -6.80
N ILE A 5 9.91 24.16 -7.62
CA ILE A 5 8.61 23.54 -7.38
C ILE A 5 8.42 22.39 -8.37
N MET A 6 8.22 21.19 -7.86
CA MET A 6 7.92 20.02 -8.68
C MET A 6 6.43 19.95 -9.00
N ALA A 7 6.06 20.17 -10.23
CA ALA A 7 4.67 20.26 -10.67
C ALA A 7 4.33 19.34 -11.88
N GLY A 8 5.07 18.23 -12.03
CA GLY A 8 4.91 17.29 -13.15
C GLY A 8 3.90 16.16 -12.93
N GLY A 9 3.31 16.03 -11.74
CA GLY A 9 2.45 14.90 -11.35
C GLY A 9 1.07 14.91 -12.02
N GLU A 10 0.58 13.74 -12.46
CA GLU A 10 -0.75 13.56 -13.09
C GLU A 10 -1.92 13.73 -12.12
N GLY A 11 -1.74 13.41 -10.83
CA GLY A 11 -2.77 13.53 -9.80
C GLY A 11 -3.95 12.56 -9.95
N SER A 12 -3.73 11.37 -10.47
CA SER A 12 -4.79 10.38 -10.76
C SER A 12 -5.66 10.00 -9.55
N ARG A 13 -5.12 10.05 -8.34
CA ARG A 13 -5.86 9.77 -7.09
C ARG A 13 -6.89 10.82 -6.71
N LEU A 14 -6.75 12.04 -7.25
CA LEU A 14 -7.70 13.15 -7.02
C LEU A 14 -8.85 13.19 -8.04
N ARG A 15 -8.83 12.35 -9.07
CA ARG A 15 -9.94 12.32 -10.03
C ARG A 15 -11.28 12.11 -9.30
N PRO A 16 -12.32 12.82 -9.71
CA PRO A 16 -12.48 13.62 -10.92
C PRO A 16 -12.00 15.08 -10.86
N LEU A 17 -11.48 15.58 -9.72
CA LEU A 17 -10.99 16.97 -9.59
C LEU A 17 -9.88 17.32 -10.61
N THR A 18 -9.04 16.33 -10.92
CA THR A 18 -7.88 16.46 -11.83
C THR A 18 -8.13 15.85 -13.21
N ALA A 19 -9.40 15.68 -13.61
CA ALA A 19 -9.71 15.14 -14.93
C ALA A 19 -9.23 16.08 -16.06
N ASP A 20 -9.45 17.38 -15.88
CA ASP A 20 -9.18 18.40 -16.89
C ASP A 20 -8.14 19.43 -16.46
N ILE A 21 -7.64 19.36 -15.22
CA ILE A 21 -6.60 20.29 -14.70
C ILE A 21 -5.49 19.50 -14.01
N PRO A 22 -4.22 19.95 -14.10
CA PRO A 22 -3.13 19.31 -13.37
C PRO A 22 -3.27 19.55 -11.86
N LYS A 23 -2.80 18.61 -11.05
CA LYS A 23 -2.93 18.63 -9.59
C LYS A 23 -2.53 19.95 -8.92
N PRO A 24 -1.40 20.62 -9.31
CA PRO A 24 -1.03 21.91 -8.74
C PRO A 24 -2.01 23.06 -9.02
N MET A 25 -2.90 22.87 -10.00
CA MET A 25 -3.93 23.86 -10.36
C MET A 25 -5.27 23.64 -9.67
N VAL A 26 -5.41 22.58 -8.88
CA VAL A 26 -6.64 22.35 -8.09
C VAL A 26 -6.84 23.51 -7.11
N PRO A 27 -8.04 24.14 -7.08
CA PRO A 27 -8.28 25.30 -6.22
C PRO A 27 -8.30 24.93 -4.76
N VAL A 28 -7.51 25.63 -3.95
CA VAL A 28 -7.59 25.59 -2.49
C VAL A 28 -7.95 26.99 -2.02
N VAL A 29 -9.08 27.11 -1.33
CA VAL A 29 -9.62 28.42 -0.91
C VAL A 29 -9.61 29.44 -2.07
N ASN A 30 -10.20 29.03 -3.20
CA ASN A 30 -10.38 29.83 -4.40
C ASN A 30 -9.08 30.32 -5.11
N LYS A 31 -7.93 29.69 -4.80
CA LYS A 31 -6.65 29.90 -5.49
C LYS A 31 -6.02 28.55 -5.87
N PRO A 32 -5.35 28.40 -7.00
CA PRO A 32 -4.59 27.19 -7.30
C PRO A 32 -3.57 26.84 -6.20
N ALA A 33 -3.43 25.55 -5.90
CA ALA A 33 -2.51 25.08 -4.86
C ALA A 33 -1.08 25.61 -5.07
N ILE A 34 -0.60 25.61 -6.30
CA ILE A 34 0.75 26.13 -6.64
C ILE A 34 0.94 27.60 -6.27
N LYS A 35 -0.12 28.41 -6.32
CA LYS A 35 -0.05 29.84 -5.94
C LYS A 35 0.26 29.99 -4.44
N HIS A 36 -0.33 29.16 -3.59
CA HIS A 36 -0.03 29.15 -2.16
C HIS A 36 1.44 28.83 -1.89
N ILE A 37 2.03 27.92 -2.67
CA ILE A 37 3.44 27.53 -2.55
C ILE A 37 4.36 28.68 -2.97
N VAL A 38 4.07 29.34 -4.09
CA VAL A 38 4.83 30.51 -4.53
C VAL A 38 4.74 31.65 -3.50
N GLU A 39 3.53 31.99 -3.02
CA GLU A 39 3.31 33.00 -1.99
C GLU A 39 4.06 32.64 -0.68
N HIS A 40 4.10 31.36 -0.31
CA HIS A 40 4.82 30.87 0.86
C HIS A 40 6.34 31.03 0.70
N LEU A 41 6.92 30.63 -0.44
CA LEU A 41 8.35 30.84 -0.72
C LEU A 41 8.72 32.32 -0.70
N HIS A 42 7.90 33.19 -1.35
CA HIS A 42 8.11 34.65 -1.34
C HIS A 42 8.05 35.23 0.07
N LYS A 43 7.13 34.76 0.94
CA LYS A 43 7.04 35.19 2.36
C LYS A 43 8.37 35.02 3.11
N TYR A 44 9.14 33.98 2.77
CA TYR A 44 10.45 33.70 3.37
C TYR A 44 11.64 34.22 2.54
N GLY A 45 11.38 35.08 1.56
CA GLY A 45 12.42 35.77 0.78
C GLY A 45 13.07 34.91 -0.32
N VAL A 46 12.50 33.78 -0.66
CA VAL A 46 12.92 32.93 -1.79
C VAL A 46 12.25 33.49 -3.05
N LYS A 47 12.96 34.36 -3.78
CA LYS A 47 12.42 35.07 -4.97
C LYS A 47 12.80 34.40 -6.29
N ASP A 48 14.02 33.83 -6.35
CA ASP A 48 14.48 33.11 -7.55
C ASP A 48 13.82 31.74 -7.59
N LEU A 49 12.80 31.58 -8.46
CA LEU A 49 11.99 30.37 -8.52
C LEU A 49 12.08 29.68 -9.89
N ALA A 50 12.03 28.35 -9.84
CA ALA A 50 11.84 27.51 -11.01
C ALA A 50 10.71 26.51 -10.79
N VAL A 51 10.05 26.08 -11.86
CA VAL A 51 8.99 25.07 -11.82
C VAL A 51 9.27 23.98 -12.84
N THR A 52 9.29 22.74 -12.42
CA THR A 52 9.40 21.59 -13.31
C THR A 52 8.04 21.07 -13.71
N LEU A 53 7.81 20.81 -14.99
CA LEU A 53 6.51 20.53 -15.57
C LEU A 53 6.57 19.31 -16.49
N PHE A 54 5.53 18.47 -16.41
CA PHE A 54 5.34 17.35 -17.33
C PHE A 54 3.87 17.22 -17.77
N TYR A 55 2.95 16.93 -16.83
CA TYR A 55 1.54 16.73 -17.16
C TYR A 55 0.81 18.07 -17.33
N LEU A 56 0.15 18.26 -18.48
CA LEU A 56 -0.57 19.48 -18.86
C LEU A 56 0.23 20.78 -18.60
N PRO A 57 1.50 20.86 -19.03
CA PRO A 57 2.43 21.92 -18.63
C PRO A 57 1.95 23.32 -19.01
N GLN A 58 1.24 23.45 -20.11
CA GLN A 58 0.77 24.76 -20.62
C GLN A 58 -0.22 25.44 -19.68
N LYS A 59 -1.04 24.69 -18.94
CA LYS A 59 -2.01 25.26 -18.01
C LYS A 59 -1.33 25.91 -16.80
N ILE A 60 -0.30 25.25 -16.25
CA ILE A 60 0.46 25.79 -15.13
C ILE A 60 1.31 26.96 -15.59
N LYS A 61 2.04 26.79 -16.71
CA LYS A 61 2.93 27.80 -17.24
C LYS A 61 2.15 29.10 -17.55
N LYS A 62 1.07 29.03 -18.31
CA LYS A 62 0.23 30.18 -18.63
C LYS A 62 -0.25 30.92 -17.38
N TYR A 63 -0.75 30.18 -16.40
CA TYR A 63 -1.26 30.77 -15.15
C TYR A 63 -0.15 31.52 -14.38
N LEU A 64 1.03 30.90 -14.24
CA LEU A 64 2.14 31.52 -13.50
C LEU A 64 2.76 32.68 -14.25
N GLU A 65 2.83 32.65 -15.58
CA GLU A 65 3.26 33.79 -16.43
C GLU A 65 2.29 34.99 -16.33
N GLU A 66 0.98 34.72 -16.29
CA GLU A 66 -0.03 35.78 -16.11
C GLU A 66 0.03 36.42 -14.69
N GLU A 67 0.40 35.67 -13.66
CA GLU A 67 0.43 36.14 -12.27
C GLU A 67 1.79 36.76 -11.86
N TYR A 68 2.92 36.24 -12.38
CA TYR A 68 4.28 36.55 -11.93
C TYR A 68 5.23 37.02 -13.07
N GLY A 69 4.76 37.06 -14.30
CA GLY A 69 5.59 37.42 -15.45
C GLY A 69 6.81 36.50 -15.62
N ASP A 70 7.98 37.12 -15.83
CA ASP A 70 9.26 36.44 -16.08
C ASP A 70 10.01 36.07 -14.79
N GLU A 71 9.39 36.23 -13.60
CA GLU A 71 10.04 35.95 -12.31
C GLU A 71 10.28 34.45 -12.09
N ILE A 72 9.53 33.58 -12.78
CA ILE A 72 9.58 32.12 -12.62
C ILE A 72 10.14 31.47 -13.89
N LYS A 73 11.17 30.62 -13.72
CA LYS A 73 11.71 29.79 -14.81
C LYS A 73 10.96 28.47 -14.95
N PHE A 74 10.75 27.99 -16.16
CA PHE A 74 10.04 26.75 -16.43
C PHE A 74 10.95 25.72 -17.10
N TYR A 75 10.95 24.50 -16.56
CA TYR A 75 11.66 23.35 -17.07
C TYR A 75 10.64 22.27 -17.45
N ILE A 76 10.40 22.12 -18.75
CA ILE A 76 9.42 21.16 -19.27
C ILE A 76 10.14 19.86 -19.63
N GLU A 77 9.59 18.74 -19.20
CA GLU A 77 10.11 17.40 -19.48
C GLU A 77 9.42 16.81 -20.71
N ASP A 78 10.20 16.19 -21.60
CA ASP A 78 9.68 15.45 -22.76
C ASP A 78 9.22 14.03 -22.38
N LYS A 79 9.77 13.50 -21.30
CA LYS A 79 9.46 12.19 -20.73
C LYS A 79 9.56 12.25 -19.19
N PRO A 80 8.83 11.39 -18.45
CA PRO A 80 8.89 11.40 -16.99
C PRO A 80 10.31 11.11 -16.49
N LEU A 81 10.92 12.08 -15.79
CA LEU A 81 12.27 11.96 -15.22
C LEU A 81 12.27 11.52 -13.74
N GLY A 82 11.12 11.33 -13.13
CA GLY A 82 11.00 11.12 -11.68
C GLY A 82 11.28 12.42 -10.91
N THR A 83 11.10 12.41 -9.59
CA THR A 83 11.16 13.64 -8.79
C THR A 83 12.55 14.26 -8.74
N ALA A 84 13.60 13.48 -8.54
CA ALA A 84 14.98 13.97 -8.51
C ALA A 84 15.52 14.29 -9.93
N GLY A 85 15.19 13.46 -10.93
CA GLY A 85 15.56 13.73 -12.32
C GLY A 85 14.93 15.00 -12.85
N SER A 86 13.68 15.29 -12.45
CA SER A 86 12.98 16.54 -12.74
C SER A 86 13.74 17.75 -12.20
N VAL A 87 14.20 17.70 -10.95
CA VAL A 87 15.03 18.76 -10.36
C VAL A 87 16.39 18.86 -11.03
N LYS A 88 17.04 17.75 -11.38
CA LYS A 88 18.30 17.74 -12.14
C LYS A 88 18.18 18.44 -13.51
N ASN A 89 17.03 18.36 -14.16
CA ASN A 89 16.76 19.06 -15.42
C ASN A 89 16.91 20.58 -15.32
N ALA A 90 16.76 21.15 -14.10
CA ALA A 90 16.96 22.57 -13.81
C ALA A 90 18.36 22.92 -13.27
N ARG A 91 19.38 22.06 -13.51
CA ARG A 91 20.74 22.20 -12.95
C ARG A 91 21.39 23.55 -13.24
N ASP A 92 21.20 24.11 -14.43
CA ASP A 92 21.72 25.42 -14.85
C ASP A 92 21.22 26.55 -13.95
N PHE A 93 20.01 26.41 -13.40
CA PHE A 93 19.41 27.34 -12.46
C PHE A 93 19.92 27.11 -11.03
N LEU A 94 20.14 25.85 -10.61
CA LEU A 94 20.38 25.44 -9.21
C LEU A 94 21.88 25.49 -8.83
N ASN A 95 22.49 26.68 -8.85
CA ASN A 95 23.91 26.92 -8.57
C ASN A 95 24.19 27.49 -7.17
N ASP A 96 23.21 27.52 -6.29
CA ASP A 96 23.27 27.90 -4.86
C ASP A 96 22.40 26.93 -4.08
N ILE A 97 22.49 26.95 -2.73
CA ILE A 97 21.58 26.18 -1.88
C ILE A 97 20.15 26.41 -2.33
N PHE A 98 19.39 25.35 -2.50
CA PHE A 98 18.03 25.47 -2.98
C PHE A 98 17.03 24.66 -2.14
N ILE A 99 15.79 25.18 -2.12
CA ILE A 99 14.66 24.47 -1.54
C ILE A 99 13.84 23.83 -2.66
N VAL A 100 13.50 22.54 -2.49
CA VAL A 100 12.58 21.77 -3.33
C VAL A 100 11.24 21.72 -2.61
N MET A 101 10.15 22.00 -3.33
CA MET A 101 8.78 21.81 -2.81
C MET A 101 7.92 21.07 -3.83
N SER A 102 7.08 20.17 -3.33
CA SER A 102 6.05 19.54 -4.17
C SER A 102 4.92 20.54 -4.49
N GLY A 103 4.46 20.55 -5.74
CA GLY A 103 3.46 21.53 -6.25
C GLY A 103 2.02 21.33 -5.74
N ASP A 104 1.80 20.43 -4.81
CA ASP A 104 0.51 19.96 -4.33
C ASP A 104 0.41 19.95 -2.78
N VAL A 105 1.32 20.62 -2.11
CA VAL A 105 1.39 20.70 -0.65
C VAL A 105 0.73 21.98 -0.12
N ILE A 106 -0.05 21.86 0.92
CA ILE A 106 -0.54 23.00 1.73
C ILE A 106 0.24 23.03 3.04
N THR A 107 0.94 24.14 3.29
CA THR A 107 1.84 24.22 4.44
C THR A 107 2.05 25.67 4.91
N ASP A 108 2.33 25.83 6.18
CA ASP A 108 2.85 27.06 6.78
C ASP A 108 4.20 26.86 7.48
N VAL A 109 4.91 25.81 7.11
CA VAL A 109 6.23 25.46 7.65
C VAL A 109 7.20 26.64 7.62
N ASN A 110 7.92 26.87 8.70
CA ASN A 110 8.91 27.94 8.80
C ASN A 110 10.21 27.59 8.03
N ILE A 111 10.26 28.01 6.77
CA ILE A 111 11.41 27.75 5.88
C ILE A 111 12.70 28.37 6.45
N LYS A 112 12.62 29.51 7.14
CA LYS A 112 13.80 30.17 7.71
C LYS A 112 14.44 29.32 8.81
N GLU A 113 13.64 28.80 9.72
CA GLU A 113 14.14 27.88 10.78
C GLU A 113 14.75 26.61 10.18
N ALA A 114 14.11 26.03 9.18
CA ALA A 114 14.64 24.85 8.49
C ALA A 114 15.98 25.14 7.79
N TYR A 115 16.13 26.32 7.18
CA TYR A 115 17.38 26.75 6.56
C TYR A 115 18.48 27.00 7.61
N GLU A 116 18.16 27.65 8.72
CA GLU A 116 19.09 27.85 9.83
C GLU A 116 19.57 26.53 10.42
N PHE A 117 18.65 25.56 10.58
CA PHE A 117 18.99 24.19 10.98
C PHE A 117 19.95 23.53 9.98
N HIS A 118 19.64 23.58 8.68
CA HIS A 118 20.47 23.04 7.61
C HIS A 118 21.90 23.58 7.69
N ARG A 119 22.05 24.89 7.81
CA ARG A 119 23.37 25.58 7.94
C ARG A 119 24.10 25.19 9.22
N LYS A 120 23.40 25.15 10.36
CA LYS A 120 23.98 24.80 11.67
C LYS A 120 24.53 23.38 11.70
N LYS A 121 23.83 22.43 11.04
CA LYS A 121 24.25 21.02 10.97
C LYS A 121 25.28 20.73 9.89
N GLY A 122 25.59 21.67 9.01
CA GLY A 122 26.45 21.44 7.85
C GLY A 122 25.89 20.35 6.95
N ALA A 123 24.56 20.29 6.86
CA ALA A 123 23.87 19.24 6.10
C ALA A 123 24.11 19.38 4.61
N LYS A 124 24.19 18.27 3.89
CA LYS A 124 24.15 18.24 2.43
C LYS A 124 22.72 18.19 1.91
N VAL A 125 21.88 17.50 2.65
CA VAL A 125 20.43 17.43 2.44
C VAL A 125 19.72 17.55 3.78
N THR A 126 18.72 18.42 3.86
CA THR A 126 17.78 18.46 4.98
C THR A 126 16.38 18.15 4.47
N LEU A 127 15.79 17.07 4.98
CA LEU A 127 14.39 16.74 4.78
C LEU A 127 13.55 17.44 5.83
N ILE A 128 12.50 18.15 5.42
CA ILE A 128 11.51 18.64 6.36
C ILE A 128 10.55 17.50 6.65
N LEU A 129 10.37 17.19 7.92
CA LEU A 129 9.61 16.04 8.41
C LEU A 129 8.41 16.51 9.23
N THR A 130 7.34 15.72 9.21
CA THR A 130 6.17 15.90 10.07
C THR A 130 5.71 14.55 10.61
N ARG A 131 4.80 14.59 11.60
CA ARG A 131 4.18 13.36 12.12
C ARG A 131 2.78 13.20 11.55
N VAL A 132 2.44 11.96 11.18
CA VAL A 132 1.13 11.61 10.63
C VAL A 132 0.59 10.35 11.28
N ASP A 133 -0.73 10.26 11.42
CA ASP A 133 -1.39 9.11 12.03
C ASP A 133 -1.24 7.83 11.18
N VAL A 134 -1.25 7.95 9.84
CA VAL A 134 -1.16 6.81 8.92
C VAL A 134 -0.04 7.07 7.91
N PRO A 135 1.16 6.49 8.10
CA PRO A 135 2.34 6.82 7.31
C PRO A 135 2.49 6.05 5.99
N LEU A 136 1.61 5.11 5.66
CA LEU A 136 1.77 4.16 4.54
C LEU A 136 1.89 4.79 3.14
N GLU A 137 1.38 6.00 2.97
CA GLU A 137 1.43 6.71 1.68
C GLU A 137 2.68 7.60 1.51
N TYR A 138 3.54 7.65 2.53
CA TYR A 138 4.69 8.55 2.61
C TYR A 138 6.01 7.81 2.81
N GLY A 139 7.12 8.52 2.65
CA GLY A 139 8.44 8.04 3.07
C GLY A 139 8.60 8.19 4.58
N VAL A 140 8.79 7.08 5.28
CA VAL A 140 8.96 7.04 6.75
C VAL A 140 10.43 7.21 7.11
N VAL A 141 10.71 8.02 8.14
CA VAL A 141 12.07 8.43 8.51
C VAL A 141 12.33 8.22 9.99
N ILE A 142 13.53 7.72 10.34
CA ILE A 142 14.09 7.80 11.70
C ILE A 142 15.25 8.78 11.70
N VAL A 143 15.25 9.65 12.68
CA VAL A 143 16.37 10.55 13.00
C VAL A 143 16.90 10.25 14.40
N ASP A 144 18.20 10.50 14.63
CA ASP A 144 18.75 10.48 15.98
C ASP A 144 18.49 11.80 16.74
N GLU A 145 18.94 11.89 17.99
CA GLU A 145 18.77 13.08 18.85
C GLU A 145 19.33 14.36 18.22
N GLU A 146 20.33 14.23 17.35
CA GLU A 146 20.91 15.37 16.63
C GLU A 146 20.16 15.71 15.33
N GLY A 147 19.16 14.92 14.95
CA GLY A 147 18.40 15.06 13.72
C GLY A 147 19.06 14.41 12.51
N LYS A 148 20.15 13.63 12.65
CA LYS A 148 20.76 12.92 11.54
C LYS A 148 19.87 11.74 11.13
N ILE A 149 19.59 11.58 9.83
CA ILE A 149 18.74 10.49 9.32
C ILE A 149 19.49 9.17 9.43
N LYS A 150 18.88 8.21 10.11
CA LYS A 150 19.40 6.85 10.29
C LYS A 150 18.74 5.84 9.33
N LYS A 151 17.45 6.04 9.06
CA LYS A 151 16.68 5.13 8.20
C LYS A 151 15.64 5.90 7.41
N PHE A 152 15.46 5.49 6.16
CA PHE A 152 14.43 6.02 5.27
C PHE A 152 13.80 4.86 4.50
N LEU A 153 12.47 4.82 4.41
CA LEU A 153 11.74 3.83 3.64
C LEU A 153 10.51 4.45 2.98
N GLU A 154 10.44 4.35 1.67
CA GLU A 154 9.35 4.93 0.88
C GLU A 154 8.13 4.00 0.85
N LYS A 155 6.98 4.53 1.28
CA LYS A 155 5.65 3.88 1.22
C LYS A 155 5.64 2.45 1.76
N PRO A 156 5.99 2.26 3.04
CA PRO A 156 6.06 0.95 3.66
C PRO A 156 4.69 0.26 3.71
N SER A 157 4.71 -1.04 3.89
CA SER A 157 3.56 -1.79 4.44
C SER A 157 3.54 -1.63 5.97
N TRP A 158 2.43 -2.02 6.64
CA TRP A 158 2.34 -1.87 8.09
C TRP A 158 3.47 -2.60 8.85
N GLY A 159 3.90 -3.78 8.41
CA GLY A 159 5.02 -4.50 9.03
C GLY A 159 6.38 -3.81 8.86
N GLU A 160 6.49 -2.90 7.91
CA GLU A 160 7.71 -2.12 7.65
C GLU A 160 7.69 -0.76 8.33
N VAL A 161 6.54 -0.32 8.87
CA VAL A 161 6.42 0.96 9.56
C VAL A 161 7.19 0.93 10.87
N PHE A 162 8.18 1.78 10.98
CA PHE A 162 9.04 1.94 12.13
C PHE A 162 8.93 3.32 12.80
N SER A 163 8.16 4.24 12.26
CA SER A 163 7.95 5.59 12.77
C SER A 163 6.65 6.19 12.24
N ASP A 164 6.09 7.16 12.96
CA ASP A 164 5.01 8.06 12.52
C ASP A 164 5.54 9.33 11.84
N THR A 165 6.88 9.51 11.81
CA THR A 165 7.55 10.66 11.21
C THR A 165 7.77 10.42 9.72
N VAL A 166 7.26 11.33 8.90
CA VAL A 166 7.25 11.19 7.44
C VAL A 166 7.91 12.35 6.72
N ASN A 167 8.36 12.05 5.52
CA ASN A 167 8.88 13.00 4.55
C ASN A 167 7.74 13.84 3.96
N THR A 168 7.88 15.17 4.04
CA THR A 168 6.88 16.13 3.56
C THR A 168 6.96 16.46 2.07
N GLY A 169 8.00 16.00 1.37
CA GLY A 169 8.28 16.44 0.01
C GLY A 169 8.91 17.84 -0.07
N ILE A 170 9.43 18.35 1.05
CA ILE A 170 10.12 19.66 1.14
C ILE A 170 11.56 19.40 1.57
N TYR A 171 12.52 19.85 0.76
CA TYR A 171 13.95 19.57 0.97
C TYR A 171 14.78 20.82 0.84
N ILE A 172 15.84 20.96 1.64
CA ILE A 172 16.91 21.93 1.44
C ILE A 172 18.16 21.17 1.04
N ILE A 173 18.73 21.50 -0.12
CA ILE A 173 19.75 20.70 -0.78
C ILE A 173 20.91 21.59 -1.22
N GLU A 174 22.14 21.10 -0.99
CA GLU A 174 23.37 21.71 -1.52
C GLU A 174 23.53 21.30 -3.02
N PRO A 175 23.97 22.22 -3.90
CA PRO A 175 24.02 22.00 -5.35
C PRO A 175 24.81 20.75 -5.79
N GLU A 176 25.85 20.39 -5.03
CA GLU A 176 26.70 19.24 -5.33
C GLU A 176 25.96 17.90 -5.28
N ILE A 177 24.83 17.83 -4.58
CA ILE A 177 23.98 16.62 -4.54
C ILE A 177 23.42 16.29 -5.91
N LEU A 178 23.26 17.28 -6.79
CA LEU A 178 22.81 17.05 -8.15
C LEU A 178 23.76 16.14 -8.94
N GLU A 179 25.04 16.04 -8.57
CA GLU A 179 26.00 15.15 -9.24
C GLU A 179 25.69 13.67 -9.06
N PHE A 180 24.99 13.31 -7.99
CA PHE A 180 24.56 11.93 -7.73
C PHE A 180 23.37 11.49 -8.57
N ILE A 181 22.70 12.44 -9.24
CA ILE A 181 21.52 12.16 -10.05
C ILE A 181 21.95 11.96 -11.51
N PRO A 182 21.63 10.80 -12.12
CA PRO A 182 21.99 10.53 -13.51
C PRO A 182 21.27 11.49 -14.47
N GLN A 183 21.92 11.83 -15.56
CA GLN A 183 21.36 12.70 -16.61
C GLN A 183 20.33 11.91 -17.43
N ASP A 184 19.19 12.54 -17.79
CA ASP A 184 18.16 12.05 -18.71
C ASP A 184 17.55 10.66 -18.39
N LYS A 185 17.61 10.23 -17.12
CA LYS A 185 17.04 8.98 -16.64
C LYS A 185 16.02 9.24 -15.54
N PRO A 186 14.95 8.44 -15.47
CA PRO A 186 14.04 8.47 -14.33
C PRO A 186 14.81 8.20 -13.04
N PHE A 187 14.72 9.13 -12.09
CA PHE A 187 15.37 9.03 -10.79
C PHE A 187 14.53 9.75 -9.73
N ASP A 188 14.24 9.06 -8.62
CA ASP A 188 13.34 9.56 -7.59
C ASP A 188 14.11 9.93 -6.32
N PHE A 189 13.71 11.01 -5.63
CA PHE A 189 14.33 11.40 -4.36
C PHE A 189 14.23 10.28 -3.33
N SER A 190 13.04 9.76 -3.13
CA SER A 190 12.74 8.84 -2.04
C SER A 190 13.16 7.40 -2.32
N LYS A 191 13.06 6.96 -3.58
CA LYS A 191 13.36 5.57 -3.95
C LYS A 191 14.83 5.36 -4.29
N ASP A 192 15.45 6.36 -4.89
CA ASP A 192 16.79 6.21 -5.47
C ASP A 192 17.81 7.06 -4.74
N LEU A 193 17.61 8.40 -4.66
CA LEU A 193 18.63 9.32 -4.17
C LEU A 193 18.88 9.17 -2.66
N PHE A 194 17.86 9.30 -1.83
CA PHE A 194 18.06 9.27 -0.37
C PHE A 194 18.63 7.95 0.13
N PRO A 195 18.16 6.76 -0.31
CA PRO A 195 18.80 5.50 0.06
C PRO A 195 20.26 5.42 -0.39
N MET A 196 20.60 5.94 -1.58
CA MET A 196 21.97 5.98 -2.09
C MET A 196 22.86 6.91 -1.25
N LEU A 197 22.38 8.11 -0.89
CA LEU A 197 23.13 9.05 -0.05
C LEU A 197 23.37 8.47 1.35
N LEU A 198 22.39 7.82 1.96
CA LEU A 198 22.54 7.13 3.24
C LEU A 198 23.57 6.03 3.19
N LYS A 199 23.57 5.22 2.13
CA LYS A 199 24.56 4.14 1.93
C LYS A 199 25.98 4.67 1.77
N ASN A 200 26.15 5.88 1.26
CA ASN A 200 27.44 6.55 1.06
C ASN A 200 27.84 7.48 2.22
N ASP A 201 27.12 7.41 3.36
CA ASP A 201 27.35 8.24 4.55
C ASP A 201 27.35 9.76 4.29
N ILE A 202 26.64 10.21 3.25
CA ILE A 202 26.47 11.64 2.99
C ILE A 202 25.60 12.26 4.08
N PRO A 203 26.00 13.41 4.66
CA PRO A 203 25.30 14.03 5.78
C PRO A 203 23.85 14.45 5.42
N MET A 204 22.88 13.65 5.82
CA MET A 204 21.46 13.93 5.68
C MET A 204 20.83 14.14 7.06
N TYR A 205 20.02 15.20 7.17
CA TYR A 205 19.34 15.53 8.41
C TYR A 205 17.84 15.68 8.19
N GLY A 206 17.05 15.41 9.22
CA GLY A 206 15.62 15.63 9.26
C GLY A 206 15.29 16.77 10.24
N TYR A 207 14.59 17.77 9.72
CA TYR A 207 14.02 18.85 10.53
C TYR A 207 12.54 18.57 10.78
N ILE A 208 12.18 18.19 12.02
CA ILE A 208 10.79 17.95 12.39
C ILE A 208 10.11 19.29 12.61
N THR A 209 9.16 19.63 11.73
CA THR A 209 8.43 20.90 11.80
C THR A 209 7.29 20.86 12.80
N GLY A 210 7.05 21.99 13.47
CA GLY A 210 5.81 22.23 14.24
C GLY A 210 4.70 22.90 13.41
N GLY A 211 4.98 23.25 12.13
CA GLY A 211 4.00 23.86 11.23
C GLY A 211 3.05 22.84 10.62
N TYR A 212 1.96 23.36 10.08
CA TYR A 212 0.98 22.56 9.36
C TYR A 212 1.55 22.04 8.02
N TRP A 213 1.22 20.81 7.71
CA TRP A 213 1.52 20.21 6.42
C TRP A 213 0.41 19.23 6.01
N CYS A 214 -0.02 19.31 4.76
CA CYS A 214 -0.96 18.39 4.15
C CYS A 214 -0.63 18.23 2.66
N ASP A 215 -0.41 16.98 2.22
CA ASP A 215 -0.39 16.61 0.80
C ASP A 215 -1.84 16.43 0.33
N ILE A 216 -2.23 17.15 -0.72
CA ILE A 216 -3.54 16.97 -1.35
C ILE A 216 -3.52 15.68 -2.19
N GLY A 217 -3.27 14.54 -1.57
CA GLY A 217 -3.09 13.25 -2.24
C GLY A 217 -4.38 12.58 -2.68
N ASN A 218 -5.49 12.85 -2.01
CA ASN A 218 -6.81 12.29 -2.27
C ASN A 218 -7.93 13.28 -1.91
N THR A 219 -9.18 12.93 -2.24
CA THR A 219 -10.35 13.80 -2.04
C THR A 219 -10.58 14.14 -0.56
N ASN A 220 -10.37 13.19 0.35
CA ASN A 220 -10.57 13.43 1.78
C ASN A 220 -9.54 14.44 2.31
N GLN A 221 -8.26 14.26 1.96
CA GLN A 221 -7.20 15.21 2.31
C GLN A 221 -7.48 16.61 1.73
N TYR A 222 -7.99 16.66 0.50
CA TYR A 222 -8.40 17.90 -0.14
C TYR A 222 -9.52 18.62 0.65
N ILE A 223 -10.59 17.92 1.02
CA ILE A 223 -11.69 18.49 1.82
C ILE A 223 -11.18 18.91 3.22
N THR A 224 -10.41 18.04 3.88
CA THR A 224 -9.87 18.31 5.21
C THR A 224 -8.98 19.54 5.21
N SER A 225 -8.08 19.70 4.22
CA SER A 225 -7.20 20.88 4.13
C SER A 225 -8.00 22.20 4.05
N HIS A 226 -9.14 22.20 3.38
CA HIS A 226 -10.03 23.36 3.33
C HIS A 226 -10.63 23.71 4.69
N PHE A 227 -11.06 22.69 5.45
CA PHE A 227 -11.64 22.90 6.77
C PHE A 227 -10.56 23.32 7.78
N ASP A 228 -9.36 22.75 7.70
CA ASP A 228 -8.22 23.16 8.52
C ASP A 228 -7.85 24.64 8.29
N ILE A 229 -7.94 25.11 7.04
CA ILE A 229 -7.76 26.53 6.72
C ILE A 229 -8.87 27.39 7.35
N LEU A 230 -10.13 26.97 7.22
CA LEU A 230 -11.28 27.68 7.80
C LEU A 230 -11.23 27.75 9.32
N GLU A 231 -10.76 26.69 9.97
CA GLU A 231 -10.56 26.60 11.42
C GLU A 231 -9.31 27.35 11.92
N GLY A 232 -8.47 27.86 10.99
CA GLY A 232 -7.26 28.61 11.35
C GLY A 232 -6.11 27.71 11.82
N ARG A 233 -6.12 26.43 11.53
CA ARG A 233 -5.04 25.48 11.84
C ARG A 233 -3.79 25.74 11.02
N VAL A 234 -3.94 26.29 9.82
CA VAL A 234 -2.86 26.68 8.92
C VAL A 234 -2.95 28.16 8.55
N ASP A 235 -1.82 28.85 8.52
CA ASP A 235 -1.74 30.27 8.17
C ASP A 235 -1.37 30.50 6.70
N LEU A 236 -2.38 30.57 5.85
CA LEU A 236 -2.27 31.00 4.43
C LEU A 236 -2.65 32.48 4.24
N GLY A 237 -2.52 33.30 5.26
CA GLY A 237 -2.91 34.72 5.22
C GLY A 237 -4.40 34.99 5.43
N TYR A 238 -5.18 33.96 5.79
CA TYR A 238 -6.61 34.07 6.09
C TYR A 238 -6.92 34.00 7.60
N LYS A 239 -6.00 33.47 8.38
CA LYS A 239 -6.17 33.11 9.80
C LYS A 239 -6.75 34.25 10.64
N ASP A 240 -6.18 35.42 10.59
CA ASP A 240 -6.63 36.57 11.40
C ASP A 240 -8.05 37.01 11.06
N LYS A 241 -8.42 36.98 9.78
CA LYS A 241 -9.76 37.37 9.33
C LYS A 241 -10.80 36.34 9.75
N LEU A 242 -10.47 35.04 9.63
CA LEU A 242 -11.35 33.95 10.02
C LEU A 242 -11.56 33.91 11.54
N LEU A 243 -10.50 34.06 12.34
CA LEU A 243 -10.59 34.07 13.81
C LEU A 243 -11.36 35.30 14.35
N LYS A 244 -11.28 36.47 13.70
CA LYS A 244 -11.96 37.68 14.15
C LYS A 244 -13.46 37.75 13.77
N GLY A 245 -13.88 37.15 12.68
CA GLY A 245 -15.25 37.28 12.19
C GLY A 245 -15.83 36.02 11.54
N GLY A 246 -15.02 35.02 11.27
CA GLY A 246 -15.40 33.76 10.64
C GLY A 246 -15.91 33.87 9.20
N LYS A 247 -15.88 35.07 8.61
CA LYS A 247 -16.44 35.35 7.28
C LYS A 247 -15.45 36.10 6.41
N ILE A 248 -15.15 35.58 5.23
CA ILE A 248 -14.43 36.30 4.17
C ILE A 248 -15.36 36.39 2.97
N ILE A 249 -15.74 37.60 2.62
CA ILE A 249 -16.68 37.87 1.53
C ILE A 249 -15.96 38.68 0.45
N GLY A 250 -16.04 38.18 -0.79
CA GLY A 250 -15.45 38.80 -1.98
C GLY A 250 -16.16 40.06 -2.43
N LYS A 251 -15.73 40.56 -3.58
CA LYS A 251 -16.32 41.75 -4.20
C LYS A 251 -17.66 41.44 -4.90
N ASN A 252 -18.55 42.38 -4.95
CA ASN A 252 -19.86 42.28 -5.66
C ASN A 252 -20.68 41.06 -5.25
N VAL A 253 -20.57 40.59 -4.01
CA VAL A 253 -21.37 39.49 -3.49
C VAL A 253 -22.75 40.05 -3.08
N THR A 254 -23.83 39.44 -3.58
CA THR A 254 -25.20 39.77 -3.23
C THR A 254 -25.79 38.70 -2.29
N ILE A 255 -26.13 39.11 -1.07
CA ILE A 255 -26.74 38.21 -0.06
C ILE A 255 -28.10 38.76 0.32
N SER A 256 -29.16 37.96 0.13
CA SER A 256 -30.49 38.34 0.58
C SER A 256 -30.54 38.56 2.11
N PRO A 257 -31.23 39.54 2.62
CA PRO A 257 -31.42 39.75 4.07
C PRO A 257 -32.02 38.53 4.80
N GLU A 258 -32.76 37.68 4.10
CA GLU A 258 -33.37 36.47 4.63
C GLU A 258 -32.45 35.26 4.60
N ALA A 259 -31.28 35.36 3.96
CA ALA A 259 -30.29 34.29 3.93
C ALA A 259 -29.48 34.21 5.25
N LYS A 260 -29.13 33.00 5.65
CA LYS A 260 -28.35 32.76 6.86
C LYS A 260 -26.91 32.34 6.49
N ILE A 261 -25.94 33.15 6.88
CA ILE A 261 -24.52 32.83 6.71
C ILE A 261 -23.94 32.42 8.06
N ILE A 262 -23.58 31.14 8.20
CA ILE A 262 -23.08 30.53 9.43
C ILE A 262 -21.54 30.34 9.33
N PRO A 263 -20.76 31.07 10.12
CA PRO A 263 -19.29 30.95 10.10
C PRO A 263 -18.77 29.54 10.50
N PRO A 264 -17.53 29.16 10.10
CA PRO A 264 -16.64 29.89 9.20
C PRO A 264 -17.03 29.70 7.71
N VAL A 265 -16.89 30.77 6.91
CA VAL A 265 -17.20 30.74 5.47
C VAL A 265 -16.27 31.65 4.67
N ILE A 266 -16.00 31.24 3.42
CA ILE A 266 -15.36 32.05 2.40
C ILE A 266 -16.23 32.07 1.17
N ILE A 267 -16.60 33.26 0.70
CA ILE A 267 -17.48 33.46 -0.47
C ILE A 267 -16.73 34.30 -1.50
N GLY A 268 -16.56 33.78 -2.70
CA GLY A 268 -15.87 34.43 -3.81
C GLY A 268 -16.68 35.51 -4.50
N ASP A 269 -15.99 36.29 -5.33
CA ASP A 269 -16.52 37.47 -6.03
C ASP A 269 -17.76 37.13 -6.88
N ASN A 270 -18.65 38.12 -7.05
CA ASN A 270 -19.87 38.06 -7.91
C ASN A 270 -20.83 36.91 -7.56
N THR A 271 -20.77 36.34 -6.37
CA THR A 271 -21.67 35.27 -5.93
C THR A 271 -23.01 35.85 -5.44
N ILE A 272 -24.10 35.17 -5.81
CA ILE A 272 -25.47 35.53 -5.42
C ILE A 272 -26.03 34.48 -4.49
N ILE A 273 -26.56 34.88 -3.35
CA ILE A 273 -27.21 34.03 -2.36
C ILE A 273 -28.64 34.57 -2.10
N GLU A 274 -29.65 33.79 -2.53
CA GLU A 274 -31.06 34.20 -2.48
C GLU A 274 -31.69 33.98 -1.09
N ALA A 275 -32.94 34.40 -0.97
CA ALA A 275 -33.74 34.34 0.27
C ALA A 275 -33.83 32.93 0.85
N ASN A 276 -33.82 32.86 2.20
CA ASN A 276 -33.91 31.61 2.96
C ASN A 276 -32.82 30.56 2.67
N ALA A 277 -31.79 30.90 1.90
CA ALA A 277 -30.63 30.04 1.73
C ALA A 277 -29.80 30.01 3.01
N VAL A 278 -29.25 28.84 3.36
CA VAL A 278 -28.37 28.63 4.50
C VAL A 278 -27.00 28.22 4.01
N VAL A 279 -25.95 29.01 4.30
CA VAL A 279 -24.59 28.75 3.88
C VAL A 279 -23.69 28.67 5.10
N GLY A 280 -23.03 27.50 5.26
CA GLY A 280 -22.16 27.19 6.37
C GLY A 280 -22.80 26.29 7.44
N PRO A 281 -22.05 25.92 8.51
CA PRO A 281 -20.63 26.24 8.66
C PRO A 281 -19.75 25.49 7.67
N ASN A 282 -18.47 25.88 7.65
CA ASN A 282 -17.42 25.27 6.83
C ASN A 282 -17.79 25.26 5.33
N ALA A 283 -18.13 26.43 4.77
CA ALA A 283 -18.42 26.55 3.35
C ALA A 283 -17.39 27.44 2.63
N ILE A 284 -16.79 26.90 1.58
CA ILE A 284 -15.95 27.63 0.64
C ILE A 284 -16.67 27.67 -0.69
N ILE A 285 -17.02 28.87 -1.11
CA ILE A 285 -17.74 29.14 -2.36
C ILE A 285 -16.83 29.99 -3.26
N GLY A 286 -16.59 29.51 -4.46
CA GLY A 286 -15.82 30.21 -5.47
C GLY A 286 -16.55 31.41 -6.07
N LYS A 287 -16.02 31.91 -7.22
CA LYS A 287 -16.58 33.08 -7.90
C LYS A 287 -17.77 32.72 -8.77
N ASN A 288 -18.62 33.74 -9.05
CA ASN A 288 -19.73 33.65 -10.01
C ASN A 288 -20.74 32.53 -9.71
N ASN A 289 -20.91 32.14 -8.44
CA ASN A 289 -21.88 31.13 -8.04
C ASN A 289 -23.28 31.75 -7.78
N HIS A 290 -24.31 30.97 -8.06
CA HIS A 290 -25.69 31.37 -7.76
C HIS A 290 -26.40 30.32 -6.92
N ILE A 291 -26.61 30.64 -5.63
CA ILE A 291 -27.32 29.77 -4.67
C ILE A 291 -28.73 30.27 -4.54
N LYS A 292 -29.69 29.52 -5.08
CA LYS A 292 -31.08 29.91 -5.12
C LYS A 292 -31.81 29.61 -3.81
N GLN A 293 -33.00 30.18 -3.73
CA GLN A 293 -33.88 30.19 -2.57
C GLN A 293 -34.00 28.84 -1.86
N GLY A 294 -33.90 28.85 -0.52
CA GLY A 294 -34.17 27.69 0.35
C GLY A 294 -33.10 26.61 0.34
N SER A 295 -32.00 26.78 -0.40
CA SER A 295 -30.94 25.77 -0.47
C SER A 295 -30.03 25.83 0.76
N SER A 296 -29.56 24.66 1.23
CA SER A 296 -28.72 24.49 2.43
C SER A 296 -27.36 23.88 2.06
N LEU A 297 -26.29 24.59 2.37
CA LEU A 297 -24.91 24.23 2.07
C LEU A 297 -24.08 24.15 3.35
N LYS A 298 -23.60 22.95 3.72
CA LYS A 298 -22.85 22.72 4.94
C LYS A 298 -21.62 21.85 4.65
N ASN A 299 -20.43 22.24 5.15
CA ASN A 299 -19.18 21.54 4.93
C ASN A 299 -18.89 21.33 3.44
N VAL A 300 -18.98 22.36 2.62
CA VAL A 300 -18.91 22.26 1.15
C VAL A 300 -17.75 23.05 0.56
N VAL A 301 -17.23 22.54 -0.55
CA VAL A 301 -16.29 23.25 -1.41
C VAL A 301 -16.92 23.37 -2.81
N LEU A 302 -17.38 24.55 -3.15
CA LEU A 302 -17.91 24.88 -4.47
C LEU A 302 -16.85 25.69 -5.26
N TRP A 303 -16.50 25.20 -6.43
CA TRP A 303 -15.60 25.95 -7.34
C TRP A 303 -16.33 27.11 -8.00
N GLU A 304 -16.11 27.40 -9.24
CA GLU A 304 -16.62 28.58 -9.91
C GLU A 304 -17.80 28.27 -10.85
N GLU A 305 -18.66 29.28 -11.10
CA GLU A 305 -19.74 29.24 -12.11
C GLU A 305 -20.80 28.16 -11.86
N ILE A 306 -21.08 27.82 -10.62
CA ILE A 306 -22.04 26.80 -10.22
C ILE A 306 -23.43 27.44 -10.00
N ILE A 307 -24.46 26.77 -10.47
CA ILE A 307 -25.86 27.13 -10.14
C ILE A 307 -26.45 26.01 -9.28
N VAL A 308 -26.86 26.37 -8.07
CA VAL A 308 -27.65 25.51 -7.17
C VAL A 308 -29.06 26.02 -7.18
N ASP A 309 -30.00 25.27 -7.77
CA ASP A 309 -31.40 25.62 -7.84
C ASP A 309 -32.09 25.51 -6.46
N LYS A 310 -33.42 25.72 -6.41
CA LYS A 310 -34.18 25.86 -5.16
C LYS A 310 -34.21 24.60 -4.32
N ASN A 311 -34.20 24.79 -2.98
CA ASN A 311 -34.42 23.75 -1.98
C ASN A 311 -33.46 22.57 -2.07
N CYS A 312 -32.22 22.82 -2.49
CA CYS A 312 -31.14 21.80 -2.55
C CYS A 312 -30.48 21.62 -1.18
N GLU A 313 -29.98 20.43 -0.92
CA GLU A 313 -29.21 20.10 0.27
C GLU A 313 -27.86 19.54 -0.12
N LEU A 314 -26.77 20.29 0.16
CA LEU A 314 -25.41 19.91 -0.11
C LEU A 314 -24.63 19.76 1.21
N ARG A 315 -24.08 18.57 1.48
CA ARG A 315 -23.36 18.27 2.71
C ARG A 315 -22.03 17.59 2.43
N GLY A 316 -20.94 18.11 2.98
CA GLY A 316 -19.62 17.45 2.98
C GLY A 316 -19.07 17.14 1.58
N CYS A 317 -19.47 17.89 0.56
CA CYS A 317 -19.18 17.56 -0.83
C CYS A 317 -18.32 18.62 -1.55
N VAL A 318 -17.75 18.21 -2.67
CA VAL A 318 -17.01 19.08 -3.60
C VAL A 318 -17.76 19.16 -4.92
N VAL A 319 -17.96 20.37 -5.43
CA VAL A 319 -18.59 20.61 -6.72
C VAL A 319 -17.64 21.43 -7.58
N CYS A 320 -17.21 20.87 -8.72
CA CYS A 320 -16.28 21.52 -9.67
C CYS A 320 -16.98 22.59 -10.50
N ASN A 321 -16.21 23.25 -11.39
CA ASN A 321 -16.70 24.38 -12.19
C ASN A 321 -17.90 24.05 -13.08
N ARG A 322 -18.73 25.06 -13.34
CA ARG A 322 -19.80 25.03 -14.33
C ARG A 322 -20.87 23.94 -14.13
N VAL A 323 -21.01 23.44 -12.91
CA VAL A 323 -22.04 22.45 -12.57
C VAL A 323 -23.43 23.12 -12.41
N ARG A 324 -24.45 22.44 -12.90
CA ARG A 324 -25.84 22.82 -12.75
C ARG A 324 -26.58 21.80 -11.90
N ILE A 325 -27.11 22.24 -10.75
CA ILE A 325 -27.87 21.42 -9.80
C ILE A 325 -29.31 21.85 -9.80
N GLY A 326 -30.22 20.98 -10.21
CA GLY A 326 -31.67 21.22 -10.31
C GLY A 326 -32.35 21.29 -8.95
N ASN A 327 -33.66 21.55 -8.93
CA ASN A 327 -34.43 21.76 -7.70
C ASN A 327 -34.49 20.48 -6.83
N ASN A 328 -34.49 20.63 -5.52
CA ASN A 328 -34.68 19.55 -4.53
C ASN A 328 -33.62 18.41 -4.66
N VAL A 329 -32.43 18.71 -5.12
CA VAL A 329 -31.30 17.75 -5.21
C VAL A 329 -30.64 17.64 -3.84
N ARG A 330 -30.25 16.43 -3.47
CA ARG A 330 -29.45 16.14 -2.26
C ARG A 330 -28.12 15.56 -2.63
N ILE A 331 -27.03 16.11 -2.10
CA ILE A 331 -25.65 15.61 -2.29
C ILE A 331 -25.02 15.44 -0.92
N PHE A 332 -24.52 14.24 -0.66
CA PHE A 332 -24.04 13.85 0.67
C PHE A 332 -22.51 13.79 0.76
N GLU A 333 -22.04 13.44 1.94
CA GLU A 333 -20.67 13.58 2.41
C GLU A 333 -19.64 12.84 1.52
N ASN A 334 -18.48 13.46 1.34
CA ASN A 334 -17.35 12.98 0.54
C ASN A 334 -17.65 12.74 -0.95
N SER A 335 -18.82 13.21 -1.43
CA SER A 335 -19.16 13.16 -2.86
C SER A 335 -18.41 14.22 -3.63
N VAL A 336 -18.05 13.91 -4.87
CA VAL A 336 -17.40 14.85 -5.80
C VAL A 336 -18.16 14.91 -7.11
N ILE A 337 -18.59 16.13 -7.49
CA ILE A 337 -19.26 16.37 -8.76
C ILE A 337 -18.28 17.02 -9.72
N GLY A 338 -17.92 16.31 -10.76
CA GLY A 338 -16.97 16.75 -11.80
C GLY A 338 -17.49 17.93 -12.62
N GLU A 339 -16.55 18.55 -13.32
CA GLU A 339 -16.78 19.76 -14.10
C GLU A 339 -17.91 19.61 -15.14
N SER A 340 -18.71 20.66 -15.32
CA SER A 340 -19.76 20.75 -16.33
C SER A 340 -20.85 19.66 -16.26
N CYS A 341 -21.02 19.03 -15.08
CA CYS A 341 -22.12 18.09 -14.86
C CYS A 341 -23.48 18.78 -14.75
N LYS A 342 -24.53 18.06 -15.14
CA LYS A 342 -25.95 18.47 -14.97
C LYS A 342 -26.67 17.48 -14.10
N ILE A 343 -27.02 17.88 -12.89
CA ILE A 343 -27.80 17.06 -11.94
C ILE A 343 -29.26 17.55 -12.04
N LYS A 344 -30.14 16.75 -12.62
CA LYS A 344 -31.55 17.12 -12.76
C LYS A 344 -32.27 17.07 -11.42
N SER A 345 -33.48 17.67 -11.37
CA SER A 345 -34.26 17.84 -10.12
C SER A 345 -34.54 16.51 -9.42
N PHE A 346 -34.69 16.58 -8.09
CA PHE A 346 -34.99 15.43 -7.21
C PHE A 346 -33.97 14.30 -7.22
N ALA A 347 -32.80 14.48 -7.84
CA ALA A 347 -31.71 13.48 -7.78
C ALA A 347 -31.08 13.47 -6.39
N GLU A 348 -30.61 12.30 -5.98
CA GLU A 348 -29.93 12.07 -4.71
C GLU A 348 -28.58 11.42 -4.95
N ILE A 349 -27.49 12.07 -4.52
CA ILE A 349 -26.11 11.56 -4.62
C ILE A 349 -25.68 11.09 -3.23
N LYS A 350 -25.50 9.78 -3.08
CA LYS A 350 -25.14 9.15 -1.79
C LYS A 350 -23.68 9.46 -1.39
N PRO A 351 -23.31 9.26 -0.11
CA PRO A 351 -21.94 9.53 0.35
C PRO A 351 -20.87 8.82 -0.47
N GLU A 352 -19.70 9.46 -0.57
CA GLU A 352 -18.48 8.96 -1.23
C GLU A 352 -18.59 8.80 -2.76
N VAL A 353 -19.73 9.12 -3.38
CA VAL A 353 -19.93 9.00 -4.83
C VAL A 353 -19.13 10.05 -5.61
N LYS A 354 -18.41 9.61 -6.64
CA LYS A 354 -17.69 10.47 -7.58
C LYS A 354 -18.35 10.49 -8.94
N ILE A 355 -18.79 11.66 -9.39
CA ILE A 355 -19.37 11.87 -10.71
C ILE A 355 -18.32 12.56 -11.58
N TRP A 356 -17.90 11.90 -12.68
CA TRP A 356 -16.87 12.41 -13.58
C TRP A 356 -17.40 13.57 -14.44
N PRO A 357 -16.52 14.41 -15.04
CA PRO A 357 -16.93 15.56 -15.82
C PRO A 357 -17.92 15.25 -16.93
N TYR A 358 -18.75 16.26 -17.27
CA TYR A 358 -19.70 16.23 -18.40
C TYR A 358 -20.81 15.19 -18.30
N LYS A 359 -21.14 14.72 -17.08
CA LYS A 359 -22.23 13.75 -16.88
C LYS A 359 -23.58 14.43 -16.67
N ILE A 360 -24.61 13.72 -17.09
CA ILE A 360 -26.01 14.12 -16.86
C ILE A 360 -26.62 13.06 -15.94
N ILE A 361 -27.08 13.49 -14.79
CA ILE A 361 -27.84 12.67 -13.84
C ILE A 361 -29.31 12.97 -14.03
N ASP A 362 -30.07 11.93 -14.32
CA ASP A 362 -31.51 12.09 -14.62
C ASP A 362 -32.35 12.43 -13.40
N GLU A 363 -33.52 12.98 -13.65
CA GLU A 363 -34.46 13.41 -12.62
C GLU A 363 -34.88 12.25 -11.71
N GLY A 364 -34.91 12.51 -10.39
CA GLY A 364 -35.29 11.52 -9.40
C GLY A 364 -34.31 10.35 -9.21
N SER A 365 -33.18 10.36 -9.88
CA SER A 365 -32.16 9.26 -9.77
C SER A 365 -31.53 9.23 -8.39
N VAL A 366 -31.34 8.03 -7.83
CA VAL A 366 -30.52 7.79 -6.62
C VAL A 366 -29.21 7.15 -7.03
N ILE A 367 -28.13 7.92 -6.91
CA ILE A 367 -26.79 7.48 -7.31
C ILE A 367 -26.05 6.99 -6.06
N THR A 368 -25.73 5.71 -6.06
CA THR A 368 -25.06 5.01 -4.94
C THR A 368 -23.62 4.61 -5.26
N LYS A 369 -23.16 4.84 -6.49
CA LYS A 369 -21.85 4.43 -7.00
C LYS A 369 -21.29 5.50 -7.94
N ASP A 370 -19.96 5.50 -8.13
CA ASP A 370 -19.28 6.44 -9.02
C ASP A 370 -19.83 6.35 -10.45
N VAL A 371 -19.97 7.51 -11.10
CA VAL A 371 -20.44 7.63 -12.49
C VAL A 371 -19.27 8.03 -13.38
N VAL A 372 -18.60 7.02 -13.92
CA VAL A 372 -17.46 7.20 -14.86
C VAL A 372 -17.88 6.85 -16.29
N TRP A 373 -18.13 5.58 -16.53
CA TRP A 373 -18.66 5.02 -17.80
C TRP A 373 -19.84 4.06 -17.56
N GLY A 374 -20.21 3.85 -16.34
CA GLY A 374 -21.14 2.87 -15.81
C GLY A 374 -20.75 2.55 -14.36
N ASN A 375 -21.47 1.82 -13.62
CA ASN A 375 -21.50 1.62 -12.17
C ASN A 375 -20.16 1.69 -11.40
N GLY A 376 -20.12 2.51 -10.34
CA GLY A 376 -18.97 2.66 -9.43
C GLY A 376 -18.84 1.55 -8.38
N ARG A 377 -17.66 1.42 -7.74
CA ARG A 377 -17.28 0.30 -6.87
C ARG A 377 -16.48 0.73 -5.65
N LYS A 378 -16.56 -0.06 -4.56
CA LYS A 378 -15.54 -0.05 -3.51
C LYS A 378 -14.18 -0.42 -4.13
N PRO A 379 -13.10 0.29 -3.79
CA PRO A 379 -11.77 -0.10 -4.24
C PRO A 379 -11.43 -1.49 -3.68
N LEU A 380 -11.05 -2.42 -4.55
CA LEU A 380 -10.44 -3.66 -4.12
C LEU A 380 -9.00 -3.39 -3.70
N THR A 381 -8.62 -3.89 -2.54
CA THR A 381 -7.28 -3.79 -2.00
C THR A 381 -6.72 -5.18 -1.71
N PHE A 382 -5.40 -5.31 -1.87
CA PHE A 382 -4.71 -6.52 -1.43
C PHE A 382 -4.67 -6.56 0.10
N GLY A 383 -5.08 -7.70 0.67
CA GLY A 383 -4.87 -8.02 2.07
C GLY A 383 -3.46 -8.52 2.36
N TYR A 384 -3.31 -9.26 3.46
CA TYR A 384 -2.04 -9.94 3.81
C TYR A 384 -1.53 -10.80 2.66
N ARG A 385 -2.45 -11.48 1.96
CA ARG A 385 -2.12 -12.34 0.82
C ARG A 385 -3.24 -12.35 -0.21
N GLY A 386 -3.02 -11.74 -1.37
CA GLY A 386 -3.99 -11.67 -2.45
C GLY A 386 -5.18 -10.75 -2.16
N ILE A 387 -6.19 -10.85 -3.00
CA ILE A 387 -7.47 -10.15 -2.85
C ILE A 387 -8.45 -11.11 -2.16
N LYS A 388 -9.06 -10.68 -1.04
CA LYS A 388 -10.05 -11.45 -0.30
C LYS A 388 -11.41 -10.73 -0.32
N GLY A 389 -12.49 -11.47 -0.45
CA GLY A 389 -13.83 -10.89 -0.41
C GLY A 389 -14.95 -11.92 -0.50
N VAL A 390 -16.16 -11.49 -0.21
CA VAL A 390 -17.37 -12.31 -0.29
C VAL A 390 -17.88 -12.34 -1.74
N PHE A 391 -18.24 -13.54 -2.23
CA PHE A 391 -18.80 -13.71 -3.55
C PHE A 391 -20.09 -12.91 -3.75
N ASN A 392 -20.22 -12.22 -4.90
CA ASN A 392 -21.31 -11.33 -5.27
C ASN A 392 -21.46 -10.05 -4.42
N GLU A 393 -20.70 -9.89 -3.34
CA GLU A 393 -20.64 -8.65 -2.57
C GLU A 393 -19.37 -7.86 -2.92
N ASP A 394 -18.20 -8.38 -2.56
CA ASP A 394 -16.90 -7.76 -2.83
C ASP A 394 -16.33 -8.22 -4.18
N ILE A 395 -16.42 -9.53 -4.48
CA ILE A 395 -15.93 -10.14 -5.71
C ILE A 395 -17.15 -10.54 -6.58
N THR A 396 -17.55 -9.63 -7.46
CA THR A 396 -18.64 -9.86 -8.41
C THR A 396 -18.11 -10.44 -9.73
N PRO A 397 -18.97 -11.06 -10.57
CA PRO A 397 -18.57 -11.53 -11.89
C PRO A 397 -17.85 -10.47 -12.75
N GLN A 398 -18.33 -9.23 -12.72
CA GLN A 398 -17.72 -8.14 -13.46
C GLN A 398 -16.32 -7.80 -12.92
N ILE A 399 -16.15 -7.78 -11.59
CA ILE A 399 -14.85 -7.55 -10.94
C ILE A 399 -13.84 -8.66 -11.32
N ALA A 400 -14.28 -9.90 -11.38
CA ALA A 400 -13.44 -11.02 -11.76
C ALA A 400 -12.88 -10.84 -13.19
N VAL A 401 -13.73 -10.41 -14.14
CA VAL A 401 -13.28 -10.10 -15.52
C VAL A 401 -12.25 -8.95 -15.51
N GLU A 402 -12.52 -7.88 -14.78
CA GLU A 402 -11.59 -6.72 -14.71
C GLU A 402 -10.26 -7.06 -14.05
N ILE A 403 -10.25 -7.92 -13.04
CA ILE A 403 -9.01 -8.48 -12.45
C ILE A 403 -8.20 -9.17 -13.53
N GLY A 404 -8.84 -10.01 -14.35
CA GLY A 404 -8.19 -10.68 -15.46
C GLY A 404 -7.61 -9.71 -16.49
N GLU A 405 -8.39 -8.73 -16.92
CA GLU A 405 -7.96 -7.69 -17.88
C GLU A 405 -6.74 -6.91 -17.36
N VAL A 406 -6.81 -6.45 -16.11
CA VAL A 406 -5.70 -5.69 -15.49
C VAL A 406 -4.45 -6.52 -15.33
N PHE A 407 -4.58 -7.76 -14.84
CA PHE A 407 -3.42 -8.64 -14.68
C PHE A 407 -2.81 -9.01 -16.03
N GLY A 408 -3.67 -9.28 -17.04
CA GLY A 408 -3.26 -9.53 -18.41
C GLY A 408 -2.44 -8.37 -19.01
N ASN A 409 -2.92 -7.13 -18.87
CA ASN A 409 -2.18 -5.93 -19.32
C ASN A 409 -0.82 -5.78 -18.65
N ILE A 410 -0.70 -6.22 -17.39
CA ILE A 410 0.56 -6.08 -16.64
C ILE A 410 1.55 -7.16 -17.04
N VAL A 411 1.10 -8.41 -17.17
CA VAL A 411 1.95 -9.57 -17.47
C VAL A 411 2.33 -9.60 -18.96
N ASN A 412 1.41 -9.25 -19.83
CA ASN A 412 1.57 -9.22 -21.31
C ASN A 412 2.27 -10.48 -21.88
N SER A 413 1.89 -11.65 -21.34
CA SER A 413 2.44 -12.96 -21.70
C SER A 413 1.38 -14.03 -21.43
N SER A 414 1.72 -15.33 -21.57
CA SER A 414 0.84 -16.41 -21.13
C SER A 414 0.66 -16.41 -19.61
N VAL A 415 -0.55 -16.71 -19.15
CA VAL A 415 -0.91 -16.81 -17.74
C VAL A 415 -1.49 -18.17 -17.43
N LEU A 416 -0.99 -18.82 -16.37
CA LEU A 416 -1.56 -20.05 -15.86
C LEU A 416 -2.57 -19.74 -14.76
N ILE A 417 -3.80 -20.22 -14.89
CA ILE A 417 -4.85 -20.04 -13.88
C ILE A 417 -5.33 -21.39 -13.36
N GLY A 418 -5.57 -21.45 -12.04
CA GLY A 418 -6.10 -22.64 -11.39
C GLY A 418 -7.00 -22.32 -10.21
N HIS A 419 -7.72 -23.35 -9.72
CA HIS A 419 -8.64 -23.21 -8.58
C HIS A 419 -8.66 -24.50 -7.74
N ASP A 420 -9.15 -24.39 -6.50
CA ASP A 420 -9.18 -25.45 -5.48
C ASP A 420 -10.28 -26.53 -5.66
N GLY A 421 -11.03 -26.46 -6.76
CA GLY A 421 -12.12 -27.39 -7.08
C GLY A 421 -13.48 -26.99 -6.51
N ASP A 422 -13.56 -25.92 -5.66
CA ASP A 422 -14.84 -25.36 -5.25
C ASP A 422 -15.59 -24.73 -6.43
N ILE A 423 -16.93 -24.84 -6.42
CA ILE A 423 -17.76 -24.37 -7.55
C ILE A 423 -17.69 -22.86 -7.75
N VAL A 424 -17.58 -22.08 -6.67
CA VAL A 424 -17.48 -20.62 -6.73
C VAL A 424 -16.08 -20.21 -7.18
N SER A 425 -15.05 -20.90 -6.69
CA SER A 425 -13.66 -20.71 -7.14
C SER A 425 -13.52 -21.01 -8.63
N GLN A 426 -14.13 -22.09 -9.12
CA GLN A 426 -14.16 -22.42 -10.54
C GLN A 426 -14.84 -21.33 -11.36
N PHE A 427 -16.03 -20.90 -10.94
CA PHE A 427 -16.80 -19.85 -11.63
C PHE A 427 -16.00 -18.54 -11.75
N ILE A 428 -15.37 -18.10 -10.67
CA ILE A 428 -14.55 -16.89 -10.68
C ILE A 428 -13.27 -17.07 -11.51
N SER A 429 -12.63 -18.24 -11.46
CA SER A 429 -11.48 -18.59 -12.30
C SER A 429 -11.82 -18.51 -13.80
N ASP A 430 -13.00 -18.97 -14.19
CA ASP A 430 -13.47 -18.89 -15.57
C ASP A 430 -13.65 -17.44 -16.03
N LEU A 431 -14.27 -16.61 -15.22
CA LEU A 431 -14.46 -15.19 -15.52
C LEU A 431 -13.12 -14.42 -15.60
N ILE A 432 -12.19 -14.71 -14.71
CA ILE A 432 -10.83 -14.14 -14.77
C ILE A 432 -10.13 -14.58 -16.06
N SER A 433 -10.31 -15.83 -16.49
CA SER A 433 -9.74 -16.36 -17.74
C SER A 433 -10.21 -15.57 -18.97
N PHE A 434 -11.52 -15.26 -19.05
CA PHE A 434 -12.04 -14.39 -20.11
C PHE A 434 -11.50 -12.97 -20.05
N GLY A 435 -11.33 -12.42 -18.83
CA GLY A 435 -10.68 -11.13 -18.63
C GLY A 435 -9.22 -11.11 -19.11
N LEU A 436 -8.44 -12.14 -18.79
CA LEU A 436 -7.06 -12.30 -19.26
C LEU A 436 -6.96 -12.32 -20.79
N VAL A 437 -7.86 -13.02 -21.47
CA VAL A 437 -7.92 -13.07 -22.94
C VAL A 437 -8.30 -11.70 -23.50
N SER A 438 -9.26 -11.00 -22.90
CA SER A 438 -9.63 -9.62 -23.26
C SER A 438 -8.46 -8.66 -23.10
N GLY A 439 -7.61 -8.85 -22.07
CA GLY A 439 -6.36 -8.12 -21.84
C GLY A 439 -5.19 -8.55 -22.72
N GLY A 440 -5.38 -9.50 -23.67
CA GLY A 440 -4.40 -9.90 -24.68
C GLY A 440 -3.51 -11.10 -24.30
N CYS A 441 -3.78 -11.78 -23.18
CA CYS A 441 -3.00 -12.94 -22.76
C CYS A 441 -3.49 -14.27 -23.36
N GLU A 442 -2.57 -15.19 -23.63
CA GLU A 442 -2.88 -16.61 -23.75
C GLU A 442 -3.10 -17.18 -22.34
N VAL A 443 -4.17 -17.95 -22.17
CA VAL A 443 -4.51 -18.55 -20.87
C VAL A 443 -4.32 -20.05 -20.92
N LEU A 444 -3.51 -20.55 -20.00
CA LEU A 444 -3.44 -21.98 -19.66
C LEU A 444 -4.32 -22.20 -18.43
N LYS A 445 -5.31 -23.09 -18.52
CA LYS A 445 -6.23 -23.34 -17.42
C LYS A 445 -6.01 -24.73 -16.83
N ALA A 446 -5.76 -24.79 -15.52
CA ALA A 446 -5.64 -26.02 -14.76
C ALA A 446 -6.83 -26.15 -13.81
N ASN A 447 -7.68 -27.15 -14.05
CA ASN A 447 -8.87 -27.39 -13.25
C ASN A 447 -8.54 -28.20 -11.99
N ASN A 448 -9.16 -27.87 -10.85
CA ASN A 448 -9.03 -28.58 -9.58
C ASN A 448 -7.57 -28.94 -9.26
N THR A 449 -6.78 -27.91 -9.01
CA THR A 449 -5.34 -28.06 -8.74
C THR A 449 -4.95 -27.48 -7.37
N LEU A 450 -3.79 -27.86 -6.88
CA LEU A 450 -3.23 -27.32 -5.65
C LEU A 450 -2.27 -26.16 -5.97
N LEU A 451 -2.07 -25.27 -5.02
CA LEU A 451 -1.20 -24.12 -5.21
C LEU A 451 0.26 -24.49 -5.53
N PRO A 452 0.89 -25.49 -4.88
CA PRO A 452 2.23 -25.95 -5.28
C PRO A 452 2.29 -26.47 -6.71
N THR A 453 1.26 -27.22 -7.12
CA THR A 453 1.12 -27.72 -8.50
C THR A 453 1.05 -26.58 -9.52
N LEU A 454 0.29 -25.51 -9.18
CA LEU A 454 0.18 -24.33 -10.03
C LEU A 454 1.53 -23.61 -10.15
N ARG A 455 2.26 -23.44 -9.04
CA ARG A 455 3.61 -22.86 -9.01
C ARG A 455 4.58 -23.63 -9.91
N TYR A 456 4.58 -24.95 -9.80
CA TYR A 456 5.35 -25.82 -10.68
C TYR A 456 4.94 -25.62 -12.16
N GLY A 457 3.63 -25.61 -12.44
CA GLY A 457 3.10 -25.44 -13.79
C GLY A 457 3.49 -24.11 -14.44
N ILE A 458 3.56 -23.00 -13.68
CA ILE A 458 4.02 -21.69 -14.16
C ILE A 458 5.46 -21.79 -14.67
N LYS A 459 6.36 -22.36 -13.88
CA LYS A 459 7.78 -22.55 -14.26
C LYS A 459 7.92 -23.48 -15.45
N LYS A 460 7.25 -24.65 -15.42
CA LYS A 460 7.33 -25.66 -16.47
C LYS A 460 6.88 -25.12 -17.82
N ASN A 461 5.76 -24.38 -17.86
CA ASN A 461 5.19 -23.82 -19.07
C ASN A 461 5.74 -22.43 -19.42
N LYS A 462 6.71 -21.91 -18.65
CA LYS A 462 7.34 -20.60 -18.83
C LYS A 462 6.30 -19.46 -18.93
N CYS A 463 5.26 -19.51 -18.11
CA CYS A 463 4.25 -18.48 -18.06
C CYS A 463 4.80 -17.18 -17.49
N GLY A 464 4.28 -16.04 -17.91
CA GLY A 464 4.64 -14.74 -17.37
C GLY A 464 4.12 -14.50 -15.95
N GLY A 465 3.16 -15.31 -15.50
CA GLY A 465 2.58 -15.30 -14.17
C GLY A 465 1.44 -16.28 -14.02
N GLY A 466 0.80 -16.25 -12.84
CA GLY A 466 -0.35 -17.11 -12.58
C GLY A 466 -1.37 -16.50 -11.63
N ILE A 467 -2.56 -17.09 -11.62
CA ILE A 467 -3.64 -16.76 -10.69
C ILE A 467 -4.19 -18.05 -10.08
N TYR A 468 -4.34 -18.04 -8.75
CA TYR A 468 -4.97 -19.13 -8.03
C TYR A 468 -6.21 -18.63 -7.28
N VAL A 469 -7.32 -19.31 -7.45
CA VAL A 469 -8.59 -18.96 -6.79
C VAL A 469 -8.96 -20.04 -5.80
N GLU A 470 -9.18 -19.67 -4.56
CA GLU A 470 -9.59 -20.58 -3.50
C GLU A 470 -10.75 -19.99 -2.68
N GLU A 471 -11.59 -20.88 -2.15
CA GLU A 471 -12.64 -20.53 -1.18
C GLU A 471 -12.21 -20.97 0.21
N GLU A 472 -12.30 -20.08 1.19
CA GLU A 472 -11.96 -20.33 2.57
C GLU A 472 -13.00 -19.72 3.52
N GLU A 473 -13.76 -20.57 4.23
CA GLU A 473 -14.76 -20.15 5.21
C GLU A 473 -15.79 -19.13 4.70
N GLY A 474 -16.29 -19.34 3.46
CA GLY A 474 -17.26 -18.45 2.85
C GLY A 474 -16.67 -17.21 2.14
N ASN A 475 -15.36 -17.07 2.16
CA ASN A 475 -14.66 -16.00 1.45
C ASN A 475 -13.88 -16.55 0.25
N LEU A 476 -13.92 -15.81 -0.84
CA LEU A 476 -12.99 -16.03 -1.95
C LEU A 476 -11.65 -15.38 -1.66
N ARG A 477 -10.58 -16.06 -2.06
CA ARG A 477 -9.23 -15.50 -2.11
C ARG A 477 -8.66 -15.68 -3.52
N ILE A 478 -8.15 -14.61 -4.09
CA ILE A 478 -7.49 -14.58 -5.40
C ILE A 478 -6.02 -14.27 -5.17
N LEU A 479 -5.17 -15.26 -5.41
CA LEU A 479 -3.71 -15.14 -5.30
C LEU A 479 -3.11 -14.86 -6.68
N PHE A 480 -2.13 -13.99 -6.71
CA PHE A 480 -1.39 -13.63 -7.92
C PHE A 480 0.05 -14.10 -7.78
N LEU A 481 0.55 -14.74 -8.81
CA LEU A 481 1.88 -15.34 -8.85
C LEU A 481 2.70 -14.72 -9.99
N ASP A 482 3.99 -14.55 -9.75
CA ASP A 482 4.94 -14.12 -10.77
C ASP A 482 5.44 -15.29 -11.66
N LYS A 483 6.31 -14.99 -12.59
CA LYS A 483 6.90 -15.99 -13.50
C LYS A 483 7.75 -17.08 -12.82
N GLU A 484 8.22 -16.83 -11.60
CA GLU A 484 8.94 -17.80 -10.77
C GLU A 484 7.98 -18.63 -9.89
N GLY A 485 6.66 -18.43 -10.04
CA GLY A 485 5.65 -19.07 -9.22
C GLY A 485 5.57 -18.54 -7.79
N CYS A 486 6.23 -17.44 -7.48
CA CYS A 486 6.17 -16.77 -6.18
C CYS A 486 4.98 -15.82 -6.08
N ASP A 487 4.50 -15.55 -4.86
CA ASP A 487 3.50 -14.51 -4.64
C ASP A 487 4.06 -13.16 -5.11
N ILE A 488 3.26 -12.36 -5.80
CA ILE A 488 3.68 -11.06 -6.34
C ILE A 488 4.07 -10.09 -5.21
N ASP A 489 5.01 -9.20 -5.51
CA ASP A 489 5.47 -8.21 -4.54
C ASP A 489 4.50 -7.02 -4.40
N ARG A 490 4.69 -6.20 -3.36
CA ARG A 490 3.84 -5.04 -3.03
C ARG A 490 3.79 -4.00 -4.16
N ASN A 491 4.85 -3.86 -4.95
CA ASN A 491 4.86 -2.91 -6.06
C ASN A 491 3.87 -3.34 -7.15
N LEU A 492 3.84 -4.64 -7.45
CA LEU A 492 2.93 -5.20 -8.43
C LEU A 492 1.48 -5.20 -7.90
N GLU A 493 1.26 -5.52 -6.62
CA GLU A 493 -0.03 -5.38 -5.96
C GLU A 493 -0.57 -3.94 -6.09
N LYS A 494 0.25 -2.92 -5.76
CA LYS A 494 -0.13 -1.49 -5.89
C LYS A 494 -0.43 -1.11 -7.36
N LYS A 495 0.30 -1.67 -8.31
CA LYS A 495 0.04 -1.44 -9.74
C LYS A 495 -1.33 -1.98 -10.15
N ILE A 496 -1.69 -3.19 -9.69
CA ILE A 496 -3.00 -3.80 -9.93
C ILE A 496 -4.10 -2.96 -9.26
N GLU A 497 -3.96 -2.63 -7.96
CA GLU A 497 -4.90 -1.79 -7.22
C GLU A 497 -5.16 -0.45 -7.93
N ASN A 498 -4.10 0.20 -8.40
CA ASN A 498 -4.21 1.47 -9.09
C ASN A 498 -4.96 1.35 -10.42
N LYS A 499 -4.60 0.36 -11.25
CA LYS A 499 -5.28 0.14 -12.55
C LYS A 499 -6.77 -0.22 -12.36
N LEU A 500 -7.10 -1.08 -11.41
CA LEU A 500 -8.50 -1.40 -11.07
C LEU A 500 -9.27 -0.16 -10.60
N ARG A 501 -8.64 0.67 -9.75
CA ARG A 501 -9.27 1.86 -9.18
C ARG A 501 -9.57 2.94 -10.22
N VAL A 502 -8.64 3.20 -11.14
CA VAL A 502 -8.81 4.24 -12.18
C VAL A 502 -9.44 3.69 -13.46
N TYR A 503 -9.74 2.39 -13.50
CA TYR A 503 -10.26 1.69 -14.66
C TYR A 503 -9.37 1.86 -15.91
N ASP A 504 -8.05 1.83 -15.73
CA ASP A 504 -7.06 1.92 -16.79
C ASP A 504 -6.82 0.53 -17.39
N ILE A 505 -7.75 0.10 -18.24
CA ILE A 505 -7.80 -1.23 -18.84
C ILE A 505 -7.69 -1.12 -20.35
N GLU A 506 -6.64 -1.71 -20.92
CA GLU A 506 -6.49 -1.89 -22.35
C GLU A 506 -7.08 -3.23 -22.76
N ARG A 507 -7.89 -3.24 -23.83
CA ARG A 507 -8.50 -4.43 -24.41
C ARG A 507 -8.01 -4.61 -25.83
N VAL A 508 -7.72 -5.86 -26.20
CA VAL A 508 -7.34 -6.18 -27.57
C VAL A 508 -8.56 -6.21 -28.49
N ASP A 509 -8.38 -5.94 -29.76
CA ASP A 509 -9.42 -6.14 -30.75
C ASP A 509 -9.67 -7.63 -31.01
N GLY A 510 -10.83 -7.96 -31.61
CA GLY A 510 -11.24 -9.36 -31.83
C GLY A 510 -10.27 -10.18 -32.68
N LYS A 511 -9.39 -9.55 -33.49
CA LYS A 511 -8.39 -10.26 -34.30
C LYS A 511 -7.17 -10.67 -33.48
N ASN A 512 -6.95 -10.00 -32.36
CA ASN A 512 -5.81 -10.22 -31.45
C ASN A 512 -6.18 -11.06 -30.23
N LEU A 513 -7.42 -11.54 -30.11
CA LEU A 513 -7.84 -12.45 -29.04
C LEU A 513 -7.00 -13.72 -29.06
N LYS A 514 -6.49 -14.10 -27.89
CA LYS A 514 -5.75 -15.34 -27.67
C LYS A 514 -6.70 -16.49 -27.23
N SER A 515 -6.18 -17.69 -27.13
CA SER A 515 -6.95 -18.87 -26.72
C SER A 515 -6.86 -19.13 -25.22
N ILE A 516 -7.88 -19.81 -24.70
CA ILE A 516 -7.84 -20.52 -23.42
C ILE A 516 -7.58 -21.99 -23.75
N LYS A 517 -6.52 -22.57 -23.15
CA LYS A 517 -6.16 -23.99 -23.33
C LYS A 517 -6.21 -24.67 -21.96
N GLU A 518 -7.02 -25.72 -21.87
CA GLU A 518 -6.97 -26.58 -20.69
C GLU A 518 -5.72 -27.45 -20.72
N ILE A 519 -5.05 -27.55 -19.57
CA ILE A 519 -3.86 -28.40 -19.41
C ILE A 519 -3.96 -29.23 -18.15
N ASP A 520 -3.45 -30.44 -18.19
CA ASP A 520 -3.30 -31.30 -17.02
C ASP A 520 -1.87 -31.15 -16.43
N ILE A 521 -1.73 -30.28 -15.46
CA ILE A 521 -0.46 -30.12 -14.74
C ILE A 521 -0.35 -31.02 -13.52
N ASN A 522 -1.43 -31.70 -13.11
CA ASN A 522 -1.44 -32.54 -11.91
C ASN A 522 -0.58 -33.79 -12.13
N ASN A 523 -0.74 -34.47 -13.25
CA ASN A 523 0.10 -35.62 -13.60
C ASN A 523 1.57 -35.24 -13.77
N ASP A 524 1.82 -34.11 -14.41
CA ASP A 524 3.18 -33.58 -14.58
C ASP A 524 3.87 -33.30 -13.24
N TYR A 525 3.12 -32.71 -12.29
CA TYR A 525 3.63 -32.44 -10.95
C TYR A 525 3.87 -33.73 -10.16
N LEU A 526 2.99 -34.74 -10.26
CA LEU A 526 3.21 -36.04 -9.65
C LEU A 526 4.48 -36.70 -10.18
N ASN A 527 4.69 -36.69 -11.50
CA ASN A 527 5.91 -37.22 -12.12
C ASN A 527 7.14 -36.45 -11.56
N PHE A 528 7.08 -35.12 -11.46
CA PHE A 528 8.14 -34.31 -10.88
C PHE A 528 8.45 -34.69 -9.43
N LEU A 529 7.42 -34.94 -8.61
CA LEU A 529 7.61 -35.33 -7.21
C LEU A 529 8.41 -36.62 -7.06
N PHE A 530 8.26 -37.57 -7.99
CA PHE A 530 8.86 -38.91 -7.90
C PHE A 530 10.04 -39.13 -8.86
N GLU A 531 10.30 -38.23 -9.80
CA GLU A 531 11.33 -38.41 -10.86
C GLU A 531 12.74 -38.73 -10.33
N LYS A 532 13.08 -38.21 -9.15
CA LYS A 532 14.42 -38.34 -8.54
C LYS A 532 14.39 -38.96 -7.14
N ARG A 533 13.27 -39.55 -6.72
CA ARG A 533 13.08 -40.05 -5.36
C ARG A 533 12.92 -41.57 -5.37
N THR A 534 13.47 -42.24 -4.34
CA THR A 534 13.31 -43.69 -4.14
C THR A 534 11.97 -43.99 -3.47
N ALA A 535 11.43 -45.22 -3.69
CA ALA A 535 10.19 -45.64 -3.06
C ALA A 535 10.30 -45.72 -1.52
N TYR A 536 9.30 -45.20 -0.80
CA TYR A 536 9.25 -45.14 0.66
C TYR A 536 8.38 -46.26 1.26
N LYS A 537 8.40 -47.43 0.67
CA LYS A 537 7.52 -48.58 0.99
C LYS A 537 7.63 -49.07 2.45
N SER A 538 8.59 -48.63 3.21
CA SER A 538 8.72 -48.97 4.63
C SER A 538 7.93 -48.07 5.55
N PHE A 539 7.49 -46.88 5.10
CA PHE A 539 6.83 -45.90 5.96
C PHE A 539 5.32 -46.08 6.02
N LYS A 540 4.77 -45.97 7.22
CA LYS A 540 3.35 -45.91 7.51
C LYS A 540 2.95 -44.48 7.83
N ILE A 541 2.07 -43.89 7.01
CA ILE A 541 1.61 -42.50 7.16
C ILE A 541 0.17 -42.48 7.63
N LYS A 542 -0.11 -41.71 8.70
CA LYS A 542 -1.45 -41.48 9.22
C LYS A 542 -2.01 -40.17 8.73
N PRO A 543 -3.10 -40.16 7.95
CA PRO A 543 -3.85 -38.95 7.65
C PRO A 543 -4.71 -38.53 8.86
N TYR A 544 -4.73 -37.22 9.18
CA TYR A 544 -5.52 -36.69 10.29
C TYR A 544 -6.89 -36.15 9.86
N ASN A 545 -7.22 -36.21 8.56
CA ASN A 545 -8.57 -35.98 8.04
C ASN A 545 -8.78 -36.71 6.70
N GLU A 546 -10.04 -36.84 6.27
CA GLU A 546 -10.42 -37.56 5.06
C GLU A 546 -9.82 -36.91 3.78
N LYS A 547 -9.76 -35.57 3.75
CA LYS A 547 -9.16 -34.85 2.61
C LYS A 547 -7.66 -35.16 2.46
N THR A 548 -6.92 -35.15 3.57
CA THR A 548 -5.50 -35.55 3.60
C THR A 548 -5.35 -37.01 3.14
N LYS A 549 -6.27 -37.91 3.54
CA LYS A 549 -6.26 -39.31 3.11
C LYS A 549 -6.40 -39.41 1.59
N LEU A 550 -7.39 -38.75 1.02
CA LEU A 550 -7.61 -38.75 -0.45
C LEU A 550 -6.40 -38.17 -1.20
N LEU A 551 -5.78 -37.13 -0.68
CA LEU A 551 -4.58 -36.54 -1.29
C LEU A 551 -3.38 -37.50 -1.23
N LEU A 552 -3.17 -38.16 -0.08
CA LEU A 552 -2.11 -39.14 0.06
C LEU A 552 -2.34 -40.38 -0.82
N GLU A 553 -3.59 -40.84 -0.99
CA GLU A 553 -3.96 -41.91 -1.90
C GLU A 553 -3.69 -41.54 -3.35
N ALA A 554 -4.00 -40.30 -3.76
CA ALA A 554 -3.76 -39.82 -5.10
C ALA A 554 -2.27 -39.71 -5.43
N ILE A 555 -1.45 -39.25 -4.46
CA ILE A 555 -0.01 -39.02 -4.64
C ILE A 555 0.77 -40.33 -4.42
N GLY A 556 0.39 -41.10 -3.41
CA GLY A 556 1.22 -42.18 -2.88
C GLY A 556 0.94 -43.58 -3.45
N LYS A 557 0.30 -43.72 -4.63
CA LYS A 557 0.06 -45.03 -5.22
C LYS A 557 1.34 -45.86 -5.26
N ASN A 558 1.47 -46.82 -4.30
CA ASN A 558 2.60 -47.75 -4.12
C ASN A 558 3.91 -47.16 -3.57
N GLU A 559 3.91 -45.94 -3.06
CA GLU A 559 5.13 -45.32 -2.55
C GLU A 559 5.27 -45.45 -1.02
N PHE A 560 4.17 -45.42 -0.28
CA PHE A 560 4.10 -45.60 1.18
C PHE A 560 2.78 -46.26 1.60
N PHE A 561 2.68 -46.71 2.85
CA PHE A 561 1.45 -47.28 3.41
C PHE A 561 0.62 -46.24 4.18
N ILE A 562 -0.68 -46.17 3.92
CA ILE A 562 -1.61 -45.39 4.76
C ILE A 562 -2.05 -46.28 5.91
N ALA A 563 -1.89 -45.78 7.15
CA ALA A 563 -2.21 -46.50 8.37
C ALA A 563 -3.00 -45.61 9.35
N GLU A 564 -3.96 -46.21 10.06
CA GLU A 564 -4.74 -45.50 11.09
C GLU A 564 -4.17 -45.74 12.49
N GLU A 565 -3.64 -46.94 12.76
CA GLU A 565 -2.99 -47.34 13.99
C GLU A 565 -1.51 -47.65 13.69
N SER A 566 -0.62 -47.40 14.62
CA SER A 566 0.81 -47.67 14.48
C SER A 566 1.41 -47.06 13.17
N TYR A 567 1.84 -45.86 13.23
CA TYR A 567 2.38 -45.09 12.09
C TYR A 567 3.75 -44.50 12.44
N ASP A 568 4.52 -44.15 11.43
CA ASP A 568 5.82 -43.51 11.56
C ASP A 568 5.69 -41.96 11.49
N VAL A 569 4.78 -41.46 10.65
CA VAL A 569 4.53 -40.04 10.41
C VAL A 569 3.03 -39.77 10.35
N GLY A 570 2.54 -38.86 11.18
CA GLY A 570 1.19 -38.32 11.08
C GLY A 570 1.17 -37.02 10.27
N VAL A 571 0.16 -36.84 9.40
CA VAL A 571 0.12 -35.74 8.45
C VAL A 571 -1.27 -35.12 8.38
N LEU A 572 -1.32 -33.78 8.31
CA LEU A 572 -2.50 -33.01 7.98
C LEU A 572 -2.14 -31.91 6.99
N PHE A 573 -2.59 -32.04 5.72
CA PHE A 573 -2.39 -30.98 4.73
C PHE A 573 -3.41 -29.84 4.87
N TYR A 574 -2.94 -28.61 4.71
CA TYR A 574 -3.82 -27.47 4.53
C TYR A 574 -4.55 -27.53 3.18
N LYS A 575 -5.69 -26.82 3.08
CA LYS A 575 -6.62 -26.93 1.93
C LYS A 575 -5.95 -26.78 0.57
N ASN A 576 -4.99 -25.86 0.44
CA ASN A 576 -4.30 -25.58 -0.82
C ASN A 576 -3.01 -26.39 -1.05
N GLY A 577 -2.64 -27.29 -0.11
CA GLY A 577 -1.47 -28.17 -0.25
C GLY A 577 -0.10 -27.49 0.04
N GLU A 578 -0.07 -26.20 0.32
CA GLU A 578 1.18 -25.45 0.52
C GLU A 578 1.85 -25.78 1.86
N LYS A 579 1.06 -25.97 2.91
CA LYS A 579 1.54 -26.29 4.25
C LYS A 579 1.04 -27.63 4.74
N VAL A 580 1.80 -28.18 5.68
CA VAL A 580 1.50 -29.44 6.35
C VAL A 580 1.74 -29.33 7.84
N LYS A 581 0.86 -29.93 8.65
CA LYS A 581 1.14 -30.26 10.07
C LYS A 581 1.66 -31.66 10.14
N LEU A 582 2.70 -31.86 10.94
CA LEU A 582 3.31 -33.17 11.20
C LEU A 582 3.05 -33.60 12.64
N TYR A 583 2.93 -34.90 12.80
CA TYR A 583 2.83 -35.56 14.09
C TYR A 583 3.82 -36.74 14.13
N ASP A 584 4.51 -36.90 15.24
CA ASP A 584 5.39 -38.05 15.45
C ASP A 584 4.62 -39.33 15.69
N GLU A 585 5.32 -40.46 15.79
CA GLU A 585 4.73 -41.77 16.06
C GLU A 585 4.12 -41.90 17.48
N LYS A 586 4.30 -40.90 18.35
CA LYS A 586 3.66 -40.77 19.67
C LYS A 586 2.45 -39.82 19.63
N GLY A 587 2.09 -39.26 18.46
CA GLY A 587 0.97 -38.35 18.27
C GLY A 587 1.24 -36.91 18.71
N ARG A 588 2.48 -36.49 18.92
CA ARG A 588 2.85 -35.12 19.29
C ARG A 588 2.97 -34.25 18.04
N GLU A 589 2.26 -33.12 17.99
CA GLU A 589 2.29 -32.16 16.89
C GLU A 589 3.61 -31.37 16.91
N PHE A 590 4.16 -31.11 15.72
CA PHE A 590 5.30 -30.21 15.50
C PHE A 590 4.81 -28.78 15.33
N ASP A 591 5.43 -27.84 16.03
CA ASP A 591 5.22 -26.41 15.80
C ASP A 591 6.05 -25.88 14.62
N GLU A 592 5.85 -24.60 14.23
CA GLU A 592 6.51 -24.00 13.07
C GLU A 592 8.06 -23.98 13.20
N ASP A 593 8.62 -23.72 14.39
CA ASP A 593 10.09 -23.74 14.56
C ASP A 593 10.65 -25.16 14.51
N GLU A 594 9.95 -26.15 15.03
CA GLU A 594 10.32 -27.54 14.91
C GLU A 594 10.24 -28.01 13.45
N LEU A 595 9.26 -27.53 12.67
CA LEU A 595 9.21 -27.77 11.24
C LEU A 595 10.37 -27.08 10.50
N GLU A 596 10.73 -25.85 10.87
CA GLU A 596 11.92 -25.18 10.32
C GLU A 596 13.20 -25.93 10.66
N PHE A 597 13.29 -26.49 11.85
CA PHE A 597 14.42 -27.34 12.24
C PHE A 597 14.54 -28.58 11.33
N ILE A 598 13.42 -29.26 11.07
CA ILE A 598 13.40 -30.39 10.12
C ILE A 598 13.86 -29.96 8.74
N ARG A 599 13.37 -28.83 8.22
CA ARG A 599 13.79 -28.26 6.92
C ARG A 599 15.29 -28.01 6.89
N MET A 600 15.86 -27.49 7.99
CA MET A 600 17.29 -27.26 8.11
C MET A 600 18.11 -28.57 8.18
N LEU A 601 17.58 -29.61 8.84
CA LEU A 601 18.23 -30.94 8.85
C LEU A 601 18.29 -31.53 7.44
N ILE A 602 17.20 -31.43 6.67
CA ILE A 602 17.15 -31.85 5.26
C ILE A 602 18.13 -31.02 4.43
N ALA A 603 18.16 -29.70 4.62
CA ALA A 603 19.07 -28.80 3.92
C ALA A 603 20.52 -29.11 4.22
N LYS A 604 20.86 -29.39 5.48
CA LYS A 604 22.21 -29.85 5.90
C LYS A 604 22.63 -31.13 5.20
N GLU A 605 21.77 -32.14 5.17
CA GLU A 605 22.06 -33.42 4.52
C GLU A 605 22.35 -33.23 3.04
N ARG A 606 21.63 -32.31 2.38
CA ARG A 606 21.83 -31.95 0.97
C ARG A 606 22.99 -30.98 0.73
N GLY A 607 23.76 -30.63 1.76
CA GLY A 607 24.97 -29.81 1.67
C GLY A 607 24.70 -28.32 1.44
N VAL A 608 23.49 -27.83 1.73
CA VAL A 608 23.12 -26.40 1.64
C VAL A 608 24.02 -25.57 2.55
N LYS A 609 24.54 -24.46 2.03
CA LYS A 609 25.43 -23.56 2.76
C LYS A 609 24.76 -22.29 3.26
N LYS A 610 23.61 -21.95 2.70
CA LYS A 610 22.88 -20.72 3.05
C LYS A 610 21.37 -21.00 3.08
N PHE A 611 20.69 -20.58 4.15
CA PHE A 611 19.28 -20.87 4.40
C PHE A 611 18.53 -19.63 4.88
N VAL A 612 17.30 -19.41 4.40
CA VAL A 612 16.46 -18.26 4.78
C VAL A 612 15.56 -18.65 5.94
N LEU A 613 15.64 -17.90 7.03
CA LEU A 613 14.75 -18.03 8.19
C LEU A 613 13.83 -16.81 8.32
N PRO A 614 12.56 -16.98 8.70
CA PRO A 614 11.68 -15.85 9.00
C PRO A 614 12.15 -15.12 10.27
N PHE A 615 11.86 -13.81 10.34
CA PHE A 615 12.36 -12.92 11.40
C PHE A 615 11.85 -13.28 12.81
N ASP A 616 10.73 -13.97 12.89
CA ASP A 616 10.14 -14.47 14.13
C ASP A 616 10.61 -15.88 14.52
N SER A 617 11.60 -16.44 13.81
CA SER A 617 12.15 -17.77 14.12
C SER A 617 12.80 -17.83 15.49
N SER A 618 12.79 -19.03 16.06
CA SER A 618 13.52 -19.33 17.29
C SER A 618 15.02 -19.03 17.19
N LYS A 619 15.60 -18.49 18.26
CA LYS A 619 17.05 -18.25 18.32
C LYS A 619 17.85 -19.55 18.17
N TYR A 620 17.30 -20.68 18.63
CA TYR A 620 17.94 -22.00 18.52
C TYR A 620 18.20 -22.41 17.06
N LEU A 621 17.33 -22.01 16.12
CA LEU A 621 17.54 -22.29 14.70
C LEU A 621 18.80 -21.60 14.16
N THR A 622 19.09 -20.39 14.63
CA THR A 622 20.35 -19.70 14.26
C THR A 622 21.58 -20.36 14.91
N GLU A 623 21.44 -20.90 16.11
CA GLU A 623 22.48 -21.65 16.81
C GLU A 623 22.76 -22.98 16.08
N PHE A 624 21.74 -23.77 15.76
CA PHE A 624 21.87 -25.00 14.97
C PHE A 624 22.46 -24.73 13.57
N ALA A 625 22.08 -23.63 12.91
CA ALA A 625 22.65 -23.26 11.62
C ALA A 625 24.17 -23.08 11.70
N LYS A 626 24.67 -22.44 12.76
CA LYS A 626 26.12 -22.31 13.01
C LYS A 626 26.79 -23.65 13.21
N GLU A 627 26.20 -24.55 14.02
CA GLU A 627 26.69 -25.91 14.21
C GLU A 627 26.71 -26.71 12.91
N PHE A 628 25.76 -26.48 12.03
CA PHE A 628 25.64 -27.13 10.73
C PHE A 628 26.52 -26.48 9.65
N ALA A 629 27.23 -25.40 9.97
CA ALA A 629 27.99 -24.57 9.02
C ALA A 629 27.09 -24.01 7.88
N ILE A 630 25.86 -23.62 8.23
CA ILE A 630 24.88 -22.98 7.34
C ILE A 630 24.80 -21.50 7.70
N GLU A 631 25.04 -20.62 6.73
CA GLU A 631 24.77 -19.18 6.88
C GLU A 631 23.27 -18.91 6.85
N THR A 632 22.74 -18.19 7.83
CA THR A 632 21.33 -17.81 7.85
C THR A 632 21.11 -16.41 7.29
N VAL A 633 20.02 -16.25 6.53
CA VAL A 633 19.53 -14.98 6.03
C VAL A 633 18.14 -14.74 6.59
N SER A 634 17.94 -13.65 7.32
CA SER A 634 16.63 -13.30 7.83
C SER A 634 15.72 -12.75 6.72
N SER A 635 14.47 -13.22 6.66
CA SER A 635 13.41 -12.67 5.83
C SER A 635 12.32 -12.06 6.70
N LYS A 636 11.49 -11.21 6.11
CA LYS A 636 10.22 -10.83 6.75
C LYS A 636 9.33 -12.06 6.92
N ILE A 637 8.33 -11.95 7.79
CA ILE A 637 7.42 -13.05 8.16
C ILE A 637 6.49 -13.43 7.01
N SER A 638 6.14 -12.45 6.15
CA SER A 638 5.16 -12.70 5.09
C SER A 638 5.66 -13.70 4.04
N HIS A 639 4.77 -14.56 3.52
CA HIS A 639 5.09 -15.55 2.48
C HIS A 639 5.78 -14.93 1.27
N LYS A 640 5.23 -13.83 0.73
CA LYS A 640 5.77 -13.12 -0.43
C LYS A 640 7.19 -12.60 -0.21
N ASP A 641 7.46 -12.03 0.97
CA ASP A 641 8.77 -11.47 1.28
C ASP A 641 9.80 -12.59 1.52
N ARG A 642 9.39 -13.70 2.14
CA ARG A 642 10.24 -14.88 2.31
C ARG A 642 10.59 -15.48 0.95
N MET A 643 9.61 -15.71 0.06
CA MET A 643 9.85 -16.17 -1.32
C MET A 643 10.79 -15.22 -2.07
N LYS A 644 10.53 -13.93 -2.00
CA LYS A 644 11.38 -12.91 -2.63
C LYS A 644 12.82 -12.97 -2.11
N THR A 645 13.01 -13.15 -0.81
CA THR A 645 14.34 -13.29 -0.21
C THR A 645 15.05 -14.53 -0.73
N ILE A 646 14.36 -15.69 -0.78
CA ILE A 646 14.90 -16.93 -1.31
C ILE A 646 15.34 -16.77 -2.77
N VAL A 647 14.49 -16.18 -3.61
CA VAL A 647 14.78 -16.03 -5.05
C VAL A 647 15.86 -15.00 -5.35
N SER A 648 15.93 -13.91 -4.59
CA SER A 648 16.83 -12.78 -4.86
C SER A 648 18.24 -12.91 -4.29
N LYS A 649 18.44 -13.71 -3.25
CA LYS A 649 19.76 -13.84 -2.59
C LYS A 649 20.63 -14.88 -3.27
N GLU A 650 21.88 -14.53 -3.45
CA GLU A 650 22.92 -15.44 -3.99
C GLU A 650 23.32 -16.50 -2.97
N GLY A 651 23.65 -17.69 -3.47
CA GLY A 651 24.12 -18.82 -2.65
C GLY A 651 23.01 -19.61 -1.96
N ILE A 652 21.74 -19.30 -2.20
CA ILE A 652 20.58 -20.07 -1.73
C ILE A 652 20.19 -21.10 -2.80
N GLU A 653 19.95 -22.34 -2.38
CA GLU A 653 19.37 -23.39 -3.21
C GLU A 653 17.86 -23.15 -3.36
N LYS A 654 17.51 -22.27 -4.31
CA LYS A 654 16.17 -21.66 -4.45
C LYS A 654 15.06 -22.68 -4.57
N ASP A 655 15.19 -23.62 -5.51
CA ASP A 655 14.14 -24.60 -5.76
C ASP A 655 13.96 -25.54 -4.56
N LEU A 656 15.06 -25.95 -3.91
CA LEU A 656 14.97 -26.78 -2.72
C LEU A 656 14.23 -26.04 -1.59
N GLN A 657 14.64 -24.81 -1.26
CA GLN A 657 14.04 -24.11 -0.14
C GLN A 657 12.58 -23.69 -0.43
N ILE A 658 12.25 -23.28 -1.65
CA ILE A 658 10.84 -23.01 -2.04
C ILE A 658 9.98 -24.27 -1.85
N ASN A 659 10.49 -25.45 -2.26
CA ASN A 659 9.76 -26.70 -2.09
C ASN A 659 9.62 -27.10 -0.62
N LEU A 660 10.65 -26.93 0.19
CA LEU A 660 10.57 -27.23 1.63
C LEU A 660 9.59 -26.30 2.38
N ASP A 661 9.53 -25.04 1.99
CA ASP A 661 8.77 -24.01 2.71
C ASP A 661 7.31 -23.89 2.24
N PHE A 662 7.06 -24.08 0.93
CA PHE A 662 5.81 -23.72 0.28
C PHE A 662 5.20 -24.86 -0.56
N ASP A 663 5.65 -26.10 -0.36
CA ASP A 663 5.12 -27.30 -0.96
C ASP A 663 5.08 -28.44 0.05
N GLY A 664 3.93 -28.63 0.67
CA GLY A 664 3.76 -29.62 1.75
C GLY A 664 4.01 -31.05 1.29
N PHE A 665 3.77 -31.38 0.01
CA PHE A 665 4.02 -32.71 -0.52
C PHE A 665 5.49 -32.98 -0.77
N SER A 666 6.18 -32.01 -1.40
CA SER A 666 7.62 -32.08 -1.59
C SER A 666 8.34 -32.18 -0.25
N PHE A 667 7.92 -31.36 0.72
CA PHE A 667 8.48 -31.40 2.08
C PHE A 667 8.26 -32.76 2.76
N LEU A 668 7.06 -33.35 2.67
CA LEU A 668 6.78 -34.67 3.21
C LEU A 668 7.70 -35.74 2.58
N LEU A 669 7.85 -35.76 1.27
CA LEU A 669 8.70 -36.73 0.59
C LEU A 669 10.18 -36.55 0.92
N ASP A 670 10.66 -35.30 1.01
CA ASP A 670 12.03 -34.99 1.43
C ASP A 670 12.29 -35.39 2.89
N LEU A 671 11.28 -35.28 3.76
CA LEU A 671 11.33 -35.76 5.13
C LEU A 671 11.43 -37.29 5.19
N LEU A 672 10.62 -38.01 4.41
CA LEU A 672 10.67 -39.48 4.36
C LEU A 672 12.05 -39.97 3.87
N GLU A 673 12.63 -39.29 2.87
CA GLU A 673 13.99 -39.58 2.39
C GLU A 673 15.03 -39.35 3.49
N TYR A 674 14.95 -38.22 4.19
CA TYR A 674 15.81 -37.92 5.32
C TYR A 674 15.74 -38.98 6.42
N LEU A 675 14.52 -39.36 6.84
CA LEU A 675 14.31 -40.39 7.86
C LEU A 675 14.84 -41.77 7.42
N GLN A 676 14.70 -42.10 6.13
CA GLN A 676 15.23 -43.35 5.57
C GLN A 676 16.76 -43.39 5.59
N HIS A 677 17.42 -42.30 5.19
CA HIS A 677 18.88 -42.21 5.15
C HIS A 677 19.48 -42.19 6.55
N THR A 678 18.88 -41.45 7.46
CA THR A 678 19.42 -41.30 8.83
C THR A 678 18.97 -42.40 9.79
N SER A 679 17.97 -43.20 9.43
CA SER A 679 17.30 -44.17 10.30
C SER A 679 16.77 -43.55 11.63
N GLN A 680 16.52 -42.25 11.66
CA GLN A 680 15.97 -41.53 12.80
C GLN A 680 14.45 -41.62 12.87
N LYS A 681 13.90 -41.54 14.08
CA LYS A 681 12.47 -41.40 14.31
C LYS A 681 12.10 -39.93 14.48
N LEU A 682 10.88 -39.55 14.07
CA LEU A 682 10.38 -38.19 14.26
C LEU A 682 10.38 -37.76 15.74
N SER A 683 10.01 -38.66 16.66
CA SER A 683 10.08 -38.36 18.07
C SER A 683 11.49 -38.01 18.57
N SER A 684 12.52 -38.63 18.02
CA SER A 684 13.92 -38.34 18.39
C SER A 684 14.33 -36.95 17.90
N ILE A 685 13.88 -36.53 16.68
CA ILE A 685 14.12 -35.21 16.14
C ILE A 685 13.42 -34.17 17.01
N LYS A 686 12.15 -34.40 17.37
CA LYS A 686 11.39 -33.52 18.27
C LYS A 686 12.07 -33.38 19.64
N ASP A 687 12.51 -34.48 20.23
CA ASP A 687 13.16 -34.49 21.53
C ASP A 687 14.56 -33.82 21.51
N SER A 688 15.17 -33.65 20.33
CA SER A 688 16.46 -32.94 20.19
C SER A 688 16.30 -31.42 20.06
N PHE A 689 15.09 -30.91 19.80
CA PHE A 689 14.83 -29.48 19.77
C PHE A 689 14.60 -28.94 21.18
N PRO A 690 15.25 -27.85 21.59
CA PRO A 690 15.15 -27.34 22.97
C PRO A 690 13.74 -26.94 23.35
N LEU A 691 13.36 -27.25 24.59
CA LEU A 691 12.08 -26.82 25.15
C LEU A 691 12.06 -25.29 25.27
N ARG A 692 11.00 -24.67 24.76
CA ARG A 692 10.77 -23.25 24.82
C ARG A 692 9.27 -22.94 24.89
N TYR A 693 8.97 -21.73 25.30
CA TYR A 693 7.60 -21.24 25.36
C TYR A 693 7.43 -20.04 24.41
N ARG A 694 6.46 -20.13 23.52
CA ARG A 694 6.07 -19.04 22.62
C ARG A 694 4.71 -18.47 23.01
N ILE A 695 4.61 -17.15 22.99
CA ILE A 695 3.35 -16.41 23.10
C ILE A 695 3.16 -15.62 21.80
N SER A 696 1.96 -15.73 21.22
CA SER A 696 1.52 -14.89 20.11
C SER A 696 0.17 -14.30 20.48
N LYS A 697 0.10 -12.99 20.71
CA LYS A 697 -1.13 -12.29 21.08
C LYS A 697 -1.22 -10.94 20.36
N SER A 698 -2.47 -10.55 20.03
CA SER A 698 -2.79 -9.26 19.43
C SER A 698 -3.32 -8.27 20.45
N ILE A 699 -2.80 -7.05 20.45
CA ILE A 699 -3.31 -5.94 21.24
C ILE A 699 -4.07 -5.01 20.29
N LYS A 700 -5.35 -4.78 20.56
CA LYS A 700 -6.17 -3.84 19.79
C LYS A 700 -5.65 -2.41 19.97
N CYS A 701 -5.47 -1.71 18.85
CA CYS A 701 -5.10 -0.30 18.81
C CYS A 701 -5.76 0.34 17.58
N ASP A 702 -5.88 1.66 17.55
CA ASP A 702 -6.33 2.36 16.34
C ASP A 702 -5.25 2.26 15.24
N TRP A 703 -5.67 2.35 13.98
CA TRP A 703 -4.73 2.41 12.85
C TRP A 703 -3.70 3.53 13.01
N ARG A 704 -4.11 4.66 13.59
CA ARG A 704 -3.28 5.84 13.85
C ARG A 704 -2.19 5.62 14.90
N ASP A 705 -2.42 4.70 15.83
CA ASP A 705 -1.48 4.45 16.93
C ASP A 705 -0.33 3.51 16.55
N LYS A 706 -0.45 2.74 15.45
CA LYS A 706 0.54 1.72 15.08
C LYS A 706 1.95 2.30 14.90
N GLY A 707 2.08 3.38 14.13
CA GLY A 707 3.37 4.03 13.91
C GLY A 707 3.94 4.65 15.20
N LYS A 708 3.07 5.30 16.00
CA LYS A 708 3.42 5.86 17.32
C LYS A 708 3.92 4.77 18.27
N ILE A 709 3.24 3.62 18.34
CA ILE A 709 3.64 2.49 19.19
C ILE A 709 5.05 2.03 18.84
N ILE A 710 5.33 1.74 17.56
CA ILE A 710 6.64 1.25 17.14
C ILE A 710 7.73 2.29 17.42
N ARG A 711 7.49 3.56 17.10
CA ARG A 711 8.44 4.64 17.37
C ARG A 711 8.78 4.76 18.86
N MET A 712 7.75 4.83 19.73
CA MET A 712 7.97 5.01 21.17
C MET A 712 8.62 3.78 21.83
N LEU A 713 8.36 2.58 21.32
CA LEU A 713 9.07 1.38 21.75
C LEU A 713 10.53 1.41 21.31
N PHE A 714 10.80 1.93 20.11
CA PHE A 714 12.17 2.06 19.62
C PHE A 714 12.99 3.10 20.37
N GLU A 715 12.40 4.27 20.70
CA GLU A 715 13.05 5.34 21.48
C GLU A 715 13.49 4.86 22.89
N LYS A 716 12.86 3.80 23.40
CA LYS A 716 13.18 3.16 24.67
C LYS A 716 14.04 1.90 24.54
N ALA A 717 14.35 1.49 23.31
CA ALA A 717 15.10 0.27 23.08
C ALA A 717 16.57 0.45 23.45
N ASP A 718 17.12 -0.55 24.13
CA ASP A 718 18.56 -0.66 24.35
C ASP A 718 19.31 -0.89 23.02
N GLU A 719 20.62 -0.66 22.99
CA GLU A 719 21.47 -1.03 21.85
C GLU A 719 21.31 -2.52 21.55
N GLY A 720 20.75 -2.86 20.38
CA GLY A 720 20.53 -4.27 19.96
C GLY A 720 19.12 -4.61 19.46
N ALA A 721 18.20 -3.64 19.40
CA ALA A 721 16.92 -3.85 18.76
C ALA A 721 17.07 -3.97 17.23
N GLU A 722 16.40 -4.98 16.65
CA GLU A 722 16.46 -5.27 15.23
C GLU A 722 15.18 -4.84 14.52
N PHE A 723 15.34 -4.26 13.31
CA PHE A 723 14.24 -3.88 12.44
C PHE A 723 14.33 -4.63 11.12
N LEU A 724 13.36 -5.48 10.86
CA LEU A 724 13.15 -6.08 9.55
C LEU A 724 11.66 -6.15 9.22
N ASP A 725 10.87 -6.68 10.16
CA ASP A 725 9.42 -6.81 10.08
C ASP A 725 8.84 -6.52 11.46
N GLY A 726 8.62 -5.24 11.77
CA GLY A 726 8.38 -4.77 13.12
C GLY A 726 9.68 -4.57 13.92
N LEU A 727 9.55 -4.57 15.24
CA LEU A 727 10.63 -4.28 16.18
C LEU A 727 10.91 -5.49 17.07
N LYS A 728 12.10 -6.09 16.92
CA LYS A 728 12.55 -7.25 17.70
C LYS A 728 13.55 -6.82 18.77
N PHE A 729 13.25 -7.14 20.02
CA PHE A 729 14.11 -6.94 21.19
C PHE A 729 14.76 -8.26 21.56
N ASN A 730 16.04 -8.38 21.37
CA ASN A 730 16.79 -9.54 21.80
C ASN A 730 17.22 -9.36 23.26
N LYS A 731 16.90 -10.33 24.11
CA LYS A 731 17.36 -10.45 25.49
C LYS A 731 18.31 -11.64 25.58
N GLU A 732 18.99 -11.79 26.70
CA GLU A 732 20.01 -12.81 26.89
C GLU A 732 19.46 -14.23 26.65
N ASP A 733 18.25 -14.52 27.13
CA ASP A 733 17.58 -15.84 27.09
C ASP A 733 16.29 -15.87 26.27
N SER A 734 15.80 -14.71 25.80
CA SER A 734 14.49 -14.55 25.20
C SER A 734 14.49 -13.48 24.13
N TRP A 735 13.42 -13.39 23.33
CA TRP A 735 13.19 -12.25 22.45
C TRP A 735 11.71 -11.84 22.45
N VAL A 736 11.45 -10.59 22.15
CA VAL A 736 10.12 -10.02 21.96
C VAL A 736 10.07 -9.31 20.61
N LEU A 737 9.06 -9.61 19.81
CA LEU A 737 8.84 -8.98 18.51
C LEU A 737 7.46 -8.34 18.50
N VAL A 738 7.40 -7.05 18.20
CA VAL A 738 6.16 -6.28 18.05
C VAL A 738 5.98 -5.91 16.58
N VAL A 739 4.88 -6.38 15.98
CA VAL A 739 4.55 -6.17 14.56
C VAL A 739 3.18 -5.52 14.43
N PRO A 740 3.05 -4.37 13.75
CA PRO A 740 1.73 -3.85 13.38
C PRO A 740 0.98 -4.84 12.48
N ASP A 741 -0.24 -5.20 12.84
CA ASP A 741 -1.04 -6.12 12.02
C ASP A 741 -1.35 -5.51 10.64
N TYR A 742 -1.33 -6.33 9.60
CA TYR A 742 -1.53 -5.89 8.21
C TYR A 742 -3.00 -5.59 7.88
N GLU A 743 -3.95 -6.30 8.49
CA GLU A 743 -5.38 -6.28 8.14
C GLU A 743 -6.27 -5.78 9.28
N LEU A 744 -5.81 -5.85 10.53
CA LEU A 744 -6.60 -5.53 11.71
C LEU A 744 -6.06 -4.29 12.43
N PRO A 745 -6.91 -3.49 13.11
CA PRO A 745 -6.48 -2.41 13.99
C PRO A 745 -5.87 -2.98 15.28
N ALA A 746 -4.66 -3.53 15.17
CA ALA A 746 -3.95 -4.21 16.25
C ALA A 746 -2.44 -4.19 16.04
N CYS A 747 -1.69 -4.43 17.11
CA CYS A 747 -0.28 -4.82 17.10
C CYS A 747 -0.13 -6.23 17.64
N ASN A 748 0.58 -7.07 16.92
CA ASN A 748 0.89 -8.45 17.30
C ASN A 748 2.18 -8.48 18.10
N ILE A 749 2.19 -9.21 19.21
CA ILE A 749 3.37 -9.46 20.03
C ILE A 749 3.68 -10.95 19.96
N TYR A 750 4.90 -11.24 19.53
CA TYR A 750 5.49 -12.58 19.54
C TYR A 750 6.61 -12.62 20.57
N ILE A 751 6.64 -13.66 21.40
CA ILE A 751 7.65 -13.81 22.44
C ILE A 751 8.13 -15.25 22.44
N GLU A 752 9.45 -15.43 22.59
CA GLU A 752 10.05 -16.69 22.91
C GLU A 752 10.86 -16.57 24.21
N ALA A 753 10.67 -17.51 25.13
CA ALA A 753 11.40 -17.57 26.40
C ALA A 753 11.63 -19.02 26.84
N PRO A 754 12.60 -19.29 27.73
CA PRO A 754 12.90 -20.64 28.20
C PRO A 754 11.79 -21.21 29.10
N THR A 755 11.03 -20.37 29.80
CA THR A 755 9.92 -20.79 30.67
C THR A 755 8.63 -20.05 30.38
N LYS A 756 7.50 -20.65 30.74
CA LYS A 756 6.17 -20.07 30.57
C LYS A 756 6.02 -18.77 31.37
N GLU A 757 6.51 -18.79 32.61
CA GLU A 757 6.45 -17.64 33.52
C GLU A 757 7.20 -16.44 32.92
N ARG A 758 8.39 -16.69 32.35
CA ARG A 758 9.20 -15.64 31.71
C ARG A 758 8.51 -15.06 30.48
N ALA A 759 7.89 -15.91 29.66
CA ALA A 759 7.14 -15.46 28.50
C ALA A 759 5.92 -14.59 28.89
N GLU A 760 5.18 -14.99 29.94
CA GLU A 760 4.03 -14.24 30.46
C GLU A 760 4.45 -12.91 31.11
N GLU A 761 5.57 -12.88 31.82
CA GLU A 761 6.16 -11.66 32.39
C GLU A 761 6.48 -10.64 31.27
N LEU A 762 7.21 -11.08 30.25
CA LEU A 762 7.57 -10.25 29.12
C LEU A 762 6.32 -9.74 28.38
N PHE A 763 5.33 -10.61 28.15
CA PHE A 763 4.08 -10.21 27.54
C PHE A 763 3.38 -9.11 28.35
N SER A 764 3.23 -9.31 29.65
CA SER A 764 2.56 -8.35 30.53
C SER A 764 3.27 -6.98 30.53
N MET A 765 4.60 -7.00 30.49
CA MET A 765 5.42 -5.78 30.43
C MET A 765 5.15 -4.99 29.15
N TYR A 766 5.27 -5.63 27.97
CA TYR A 766 5.07 -4.97 26.68
C TYR A 766 3.60 -4.61 26.41
N GLU A 767 2.65 -5.43 26.86
CA GLU A 767 1.23 -5.11 26.80
C GLU A 767 0.90 -3.84 27.57
N LYS A 768 1.42 -3.71 28.82
CA LYS A 768 1.24 -2.52 29.64
C LYS A 768 1.86 -1.29 28.98
N GLU A 769 3.04 -1.45 28.41
CA GLU A 769 3.73 -0.37 27.73
C GLU A 769 2.97 0.12 26.50
N ILE A 770 2.50 -0.80 25.64
CA ILE A 770 1.68 -0.46 24.46
C ILE A 770 0.37 0.21 24.89
N LYS A 771 -0.31 -0.30 25.92
CA LYS A 771 -1.54 0.32 26.45
C LYS A 771 -1.30 1.73 26.97
N ASN A 772 -0.18 1.98 27.63
CA ASN A 772 0.20 3.33 28.07
C ASN A 772 0.46 4.28 26.90
N ILE A 773 1.08 3.79 25.82
CA ILE A 773 1.30 4.57 24.59
C ILE A 773 -0.03 4.95 23.92
N ILE A 774 -0.99 4.04 23.91
CA ILE A 774 -2.32 4.28 23.31
C ILE A 774 -3.11 5.32 24.12
N GLN A 775 -2.96 5.33 25.46
CA GLN A 775 -3.71 6.24 26.35
C GLN A 775 -3.14 7.66 26.40
N ASN A 776 -1.87 7.83 26.11
CA ASN A 776 -1.18 9.13 26.05
C ASN A 776 -1.13 9.69 24.62
#